data_40f233532aea3e991faccf7a39bd48bc
#
_entry.id   40f233532aea3e991faccf7a39bd48bc
#
_cell.length_a   1.000
_cell.length_b   1.000
_cell.length_c   1.000
_cell.angle_alpha   90.00
_cell.angle_beta   90.00
_cell.angle_gamma   90.00
#
_symmetry.space_group_name_H-M   'P 1'
#
loop_
_entity.id
_entity.type
_entity.pdbx_description
1 polymer ?
#
loop_
_entity_poly.entity_id
_entity_poly.type
_entity_poly.pdbx_seq_one_letter_code
_entity_poly.pdbx_strand_id
1 'polypeptide(L)'
;MYSSSTKNSQSHKSNRDHAHDRPAEAFSTKASNHNDDNDDDVNANLVKAENEIFIEPMDHRLLFQYLQLKEFTNDEINAAFDKIQEYNHGNYHDDGNVHEGSDSSPELTTIKHSISEQDMKAYLLGRIKEIDDLQETLRCEPKLNDEDDHDHEDQSELEPEYNQYKREQMDKMAQLESKKAMKLLLNSDIPSNVNAARDRYHDHVDKEAFQTRLTALATELDISRSIPISASMLLVGSSVGIIIPIMPYVVSNLGLTAGEFGVVVSSFAFAKLFANLPAAVLVEKHGRKPYLVYSLVIISFGVGGIGLATEFEHLILCRTLTGIGVSLLSTAATLSITDSSTPLNRARTMAPMMSSFAAGTALGPAVGGILADKIGIPQTFYLVGGMYLALTAVNKLFLSETKMIPEKDRVFPWHESHAGRKRRGTRSRREKDEGVLNSIQVAVSQWQPLLANDKVRNVVMMNGFYWVALSGAQMTLLPLILTDIDGLAMSPTNVGEIYMGMSLVQVFGNPTMAKYIDKIGKVPGIVTGCFLLSASMFTLPFCTEIEQLAPTLGIWALGSTMLSTAPTAYISDNVRDDQRAQAIALLRTAGDVGLLVGASSTGAVADMFNMDVAVHSSASLLLLATTWFSARRYLDWQQSKRLQ
;
A
#
# COMPACT_ATOMS: atom_id res chain seq x y z
N MET A 1 -15.36 -39.34 50.05
CA MET A 1 -16.69 -39.96 50.12
C MET A 1 -17.14 -40.24 48.73
N TYR A 2 -17.21 -41.50 48.42
CA TYR A 2 -18.05 -42.27 47.50
C TYR A 2 -18.10 -41.77 46.04
N SER A 3 -17.52 -42.49 45.10
CA SER A 3 -17.65 -43.85 44.54
C SER A 3 -18.62 -43.85 43.37
N SER A 4 -18.06 -44.20 42.21
CA SER A 4 -18.21 -45.49 41.48
C SER A 4 -19.47 -45.46 40.60
N SER A 5 -19.53 -45.98 39.39
CA SER A 5 -19.10 -47.28 38.90
C SER A 5 -19.51 -47.38 37.41
N THR A 6 -18.63 -47.78 36.53
CA THR A 6 -18.63 -49.01 35.72
C THR A 6 -19.88 -49.32 34.89
N LYS A 7 -19.81 -49.75 33.65
CA LYS A 7 -19.23 -50.92 32.98
C LYS A 7 -19.57 -50.91 31.49
N ASN A 8 -18.65 -51.27 30.66
CA ASN A 8 -18.51 -52.51 29.84
C ASN A 8 -19.55 -52.65 28.71
N SER A 9 -19.27 -53.10 27.53
CA SER A 9 -18.32 -54.14 27.07
C SER A 9 -18.32 -54.23 25.53
N GLN A 10 -17.15 -54.52 24.98
CA GLN A 10 -16.83 -55.65 24.09
C GLN A 10 -17.52 -55.71 22.71
N SER A 11 -16.94 -56.09 21.64
CA SER A 11 -15.67 -56.68 21.20
C SER A 11 -15.80 -57.15 19.75
N HIS A 12 -14.76 -57.22 19.05
CA HIS A 12 -14.18 -58.22 18.14
C HIS A 12 -13.62 -57.58 16.88
N LYS A 13 -12.29 -57.57 16.71
CA LYS A 13 -11.40 -58.58 16.06
C LYS A 13 -11.87 -58.93 14.65
N SER A 14 -11.09 -58.91 13.61
CA SER A 14 -9.69 -59.32 13.43
C SER A 14 -9.26 -59.12 11.97
N ASN A 15 -7.98 -58.82 11.81
CA ASN A 15 -6.97 -59.46 10.96
C ASN A 15 -6.92 -59.30 9.44
N ARG A 16 -5.77 -58.74 9.07
CA ARG A 16 -4.63 -59.31 8.28
C ARG A 16 -4.69 -59.12 6.76
N ASP A 17 -3.75 -58.35 6.30
CA ASP A 17 -2.46 -58.59 5.63
C ASP A 17 -2.49 -58.82 4.08
N HIS A 18 -1.45 -58.22 3.51
CA HIS A 18 -0.69 -58.47 2.27
C HIS A 18 -1.06 -57.60 1.06
N ALA A 19 -0.23 -56.64 0.74
CA ALA A 19 0.96 -56.55 -0.10
C ALA A 19 0.83 -57.14 -1.51
N HIS A 20 1.27 -56.38 -2.44
CA HIS A 20 1.97 -56.68 -3.71
C HIS A 20 1.35 -56.25 -5.04
N ASP A 21 2.17 -55.41 -5.67
CA ASP A 21 2.60 -55.39 -7.08
C ASP A 21 1.68 -55.01 -8.24
N ARG A 22 2.25 -54.05 -9.01
CA ARG A 22 1.97 -53.79 -10.42
C ARG A 22 2.21 -55.03 -11.32
N PRO A 23 1.73 -55.10 -12.58
CA PRO A 23 2.23 -54.24 -13.64
C PRO A 23 1.21 -53.83 -14.74
N ALA A 24 1.72 -52.96 -15.62
CA ALA A 24 1.15 -52.56 -16.88
C ALA A 24 1.07 -53.72 -17.88
N GLU A 25 0.04 -53.72 -18.70
CA GLU A 25 0.14 -54.30 -20.08
C GLU A 25 -0.91 -53.68 -21.02
N ALA A 26 -0.38 -53.36 -22.17
CA ALA A 26 -1.08 -52.91 -23.36
C ALA A 26 -1.92 -54.04 -24.02
N PHE A 27 -3.04 -53.68 -24.63
CA PHE A 27 -3.58 -54.50 -25.72
C PHE A 27 -4.15 -53.63 -26.85
N SER A 28 -3.73 -54.05 -28.01
CA SER A 28 -3.91 -53.57 -29.35
C SER A 28 -5.22 -54.06 -29.99
N THR A 29 -5.79 -53.17 -30.82
CA THR A 29 -6.54 -53.42 -32.05
C THR A 29 -7.69 -54.44 -32.12
N LYS A 30 -8.86 -53.92 -32.52
CA LYS A 30 -9.60 -54.45 -33.69
C LYS A 30 -10.56 -53.39 -34.23
N ALA A 31 -10.39 -53.15 -35.51
CA ALA A 31 -11.29 -52.37 -36.35
C ALA A 31 -12.56 -53.16 -36.66
N SER A 32 -13.70 -52.46 -36.68
CA SER A 32 -14.82 -52.83 -37.57
C SER A 32 -15.61 -51.55 -37.89
N ASN A 33 -15.71 -51.31 -39.21
CA ASN A 33 -16.53 -50.29 -39.87
C ASN A 33 -17.99 -50.37 -39.44
N HIS A 34 -18.62 -49.22 -39.15
CA HIS A 34 -19.93 -48.87 -39.72
C HIS A 34 -20.27 -47.38 -39.47
N ASN A 35 -20.51 -46.74 -40.59
CA ASN A 35 -21.36 -45.57 -40.87
C ASN A 35 -21.03 -44.21 -40.21
N ASP A 36 -20.49 -43.41 -41.09
CA ASP A 36 -20.58 -41.96 -41.19
C ASP A 36 -22.04 -41.50 -41.05
N ASP A 37 -22.28 -40.53 -40.16
CA ASP A 37 -23.21 -39.41 -40.27
C ASP A 37 -23.47 -38.67 -38.92
N ASN A 38 -22.69 -38.96 -37.84
CA ASN A 38 -22.87 -38.28 -36.53
C ASN A 38 -21.59 -37.62 -35.96
N ASP A 39 -20.49 -37.65 -36.70
CA ASP A 39 -19.22 -37.10 -36.15
C ASP A 39 -19.10 -35.59 -36.30
N ASP A 40 -19.84 -34.95 -37.19
CA ASP A 40 -19.79 -33.48 -37.35
C ASP A 40 -20.52 -32.72 -36.22
N ASP A 41 -21.58 -33.28 -35.65
CA ASP A 41 -22.31 -32.68 -34.53
C ASP A 41 -21.59 -32.87 -33.17
N VAL A 42 -20.84 -33.96 -33.02
CA VAL A 42 -20.03 -34.18 -31.79
C VAL A 42 -18.76 -33.34 -31.81
N ASN A 43 -18.13 -33.15 -32.96
CA ASN A 43 -17.00 -32.26 -33.13
C ASN A 43 -17.42 -30.78 -33.01
N ALA A 44 -18.58 -30.39 -33.54
CA ALA A 44 -19.11 -29.04 -33.36
C ALA A 44 -19.46 -28.73 -31.89
N ASN A 45 -19.93 -29.71 -31.13
CA ASN A 45 -20.22 -29.57 -29.71
C ASN A 45 -18.94 -29.65 -28.84
N LEU A 46 -17.94 -30.44 -29.22
CA LEU A 46 -16.61 -30.43 -28.56
C LEU A 46 -15.84 -29.12 -28.82
N VAL A 47 -15.89 -28.61 -30.05
CA VAL A 47 -15.31 -27.30 -30.40
C VAL A 47 -16.07 -26.15 -29.74
N LYS A 48 -17.39 -26.28 -29.52
CA LYS A 48 -18.16 -25.33 -28.70
C LYS A 48 -17.84 -25.45 -27.21
N ALA A 49 -17.64 -26.66 -26.69
CA ALA A 49 -17.26 -26.87 -25.28
C ALA A 49 -15.79 -26.48 -25.00
N GLU A 50 -14.89 -26.62 -25.97
CA GLU A 50 -13.51 -26.10 -25.85
C GLU A 50 -13.44 -24.55 -25.97
N ASN A 51 -14.40 -23.92 -26.63
CA ASN A 51 -14.50 -22.45 -26.71
C ASN A 51 -15.20 -21.79 -25.52
N GLU A 52 -15.82 -22.53 -24.60
CA GLU A 52 -16.24 -22.10 -23.28
C GLU A 52 -15.18 -22.33 -22.19
N ILE A 53 -13.89 -22.40 -22.57
CA ILE A 53 -12.79 -22.24 -21.61
C ILE A 53 -13.03 -20.92 -20.89
N PHE A 54 -13.18 -21.00 -19.59
CA PHE A 54 -13.40 -19.91 -18.64
C PHE A 54 -12.32 -18.83 -18.86
N ILE A 55 -12.59 -17.90 -19.78
CA ILE A 55 -11.69 -16.78 -20.05
C ILE A 55 -11.79 -15.87 -18.82
N GLU A 56 -10.75 -15.86 -17.99
CA GLU A 56 -10.67 -14.91 -16.89
C GLU A 56 -10.83 -13.48 -17.43
N PRO A 57 -11.66 -12.64 -16.80
CA PRO A 57 -11.81 -11.26 -17.23
C PRO A 57 -10.46 -10.55 -17.15
N MET A 58 -10.22 -9.61 -18.07
CA MET A 58 -9.04 -8.74 -18.04
C MET A 58 -9.02 -7.95 -16.74
N ASP A 59 -7.84 -7.78 -16.13
CA ASP A 59 -7.67 -6.80 -15.04
C ASP A 59 -7.98 -5.40 -15.62
N HIS A 60 -8.94 -4.69 -15.03
CA HIS A 60 -9.36 -3.35 -15.47
C HIS A 60 -8.19 -2.37 -15.58
N ARG A 61 -7.15 -2.54 -14.77
CA ARG A 61 -5.92 -1.73 -14.80
C ARG A 61 -5.14 -1.94 -16.10
N LEU A 62 -5.11 -3.16 -16.62
CA LEU A 62 -4.48 -3.47 -17.90
C LEU A 62 -5.25 -2.81 -19.06
N LEU A 63 -6.58 -2.82 -19.00
CA LEU A 63 -7.42 -2.10 -19.95
C LEU A 63 -7.12 -0.59 -19.92
N PHE A 64 -7.05 0.01 -18.73
CA PHE A 64 -6.71 1.43 -18.57
C PHE A 64 -5.32 1.77 -19.13
N GLN A 65 -4.35 0.87 -18.97
CA GLN A 65 -3.01 1.03 -19.53
C GLN A 65 -3.03 0.97 -21.07
N TYR A 66 -3.75 0.04 -21.67
CA TYR A 66 -3.90 -0.03 -23.13
C TYR A 66 -4.61 1.23 -23.68
N LEU A 67 -5.64 1.72 -23.00
CA LEU A 67 -6.37 2.94 -23.35
C LEU A 67 -5.60 4.24 -23.01
N GLN A 68 -4.45 4.13 -22.34
CA GLN A 68 -3.62 5.27 -21.91
C GLN A 68 -4.34 6.28 -21.01
N LEU A 69 -5.34 5.83 -20.24
CA LEU A 69 -6.10 6.68 -19.32
C LEU A 69 -5.25 7.09 -18.12
N LYS A 70 -5.18 8.39 -17.81
CA LYS A 70 -4.40 8.96 -16.71
C LYS A 70 -5.26 9.64 -15.66
N GLU A 71 -6.14 10.52 -16.07
CA GLU A 71 -6.97 11.36 -15.19
C GLU A 71 -8.44 10.90 -15.15
N PHE A 72 -8.85 10.06 -16.10
CA PHE A 72 -10.22 9.51 -16.24
C PHE A 72 -11.27 10.61 -16.42
N THR A 73 -10.90 11.70 -17.10
CA THR A 73 -11.85 12.74 -17.49
C THR A 73 -12.75 12.24 -18.61
N ASN A 74 -13.96 12.82 -18.71
CA ASN A 74 -14.87 12.48 -19.80
C ASN A 74 -14.25 12.71 -21.18
N ASP A 75 -13.43 13.75 -21.32
CA ASP A 75 -12.74 14.06 -22.59
C ASP A 75 -11.69 13.00 -22.93
N GLU A 76 -10.94 12.52 -21.93
CA GLU A 76 -9.95 11.45 -22.09
C GLU A 76 -10.61 10.11 -22.47
N ILE A 77 -11.72 9.77 -21.82
CA ILE A 77 -12.49 8.56 -22.12
C ILE A 77 -13.12 8.63 -23.53
N ASN A 78 -13.66 9.78 -23.90
CA ASN A 78 -14.21 10.00 -25.25
C ASN A 78 -13.13 9.94 -26.33
N ALA A 79 -11.95 10.53 -26.07
CA ALA A 79 -10.82 10.43 -26.98
C ALA A 79 -10.31 8.99 -27.15
N ALA A 80 -10.34 8.18 -26.09
CA ALA A 80 -10.01 6.75 -26.18
C ALA A 80 -11.04 5.98 -27.04
N PHE A 81 -12.32 6.27 -26.86
CA PHE A 81 -13.39 5.71 -27.69
C PHE A 81 -13.20 6.04 -29.16
N ASP A 82 -13.00 7.33 -29.47
CA ASP A 82 -12.83 7.81 -30.84
C ASP A 82 -11.58 7.18 -31.50
N LYS A 83 -10.46 7.03 -30.76
CA LYS A 83 -9.26 6.33 -31.23
C LYS A 83 -9.52 4.86 -31.59
N ILE A 84 -10.30 4.15 -30.79
CA ILE A 84 -10.64 2.72 -31.09
C ILE A 84 -11.40 2.64 -32.42
N GLN A 85 -12.32 3.56 -32.67
CA GLN A 85 -13.06 3.62 -33.94
C GLN A 85 -12.18 3.99 -35.14
N GLU A 86 -11.28 4.97 -34.98
CA GLU A 86 -10.37 5.43 -36.06
C GLU A 86 -9.44 4.31 -36.53
N TYR A 87 -8.95 3.46 -35.60
CA TYR A 87 -8.03 2.35 -35.94
C TYR A 87 -8.63 1.35 -36.93
N ASN A 88 -9.93 1.11 -36.90
CA ASN A 88 -10.60 0.21 -37.82
C ASN A 88 -10.86 0.85 -39.19
N HIS A 89 -11.16 2.17 -39.23
CA HIS A 89 -11.42 2.88 -40.48
C HIS A 89 -10.14 3.21 -41.27
N GLY A 90 -8.99 3.39 -40.60
CA GLY A 90 -7.71 3.67 -41.25
C GLY A 90 -7.11 2.49 -42.03
N ASN A 91 -7.43 1.25 -41.64
CA ASN A 91 -6.92 0.05 -42.32
C ASN A 91 -7.72 -0.34 -43.59
N TYR A 92 -8.88 0.29 -43.87
CA TYR A 92 -9.68 0.00 -45.08
C TYR A 92 -9.29 0.84 -46.30
N HIS A 93 -8.33 1.77 -46.18
CA HIS A 93 -7.93 2.64 -47.31
C HIS A 93 -6.76 2.12 -48.15
N ASP A 94 -6.18 0.93 -47.82
CA ASP A 94 -5.00 0.42 -48.56
C ASP A 94 -5.36 -0.65 -49.63
N ASP A 95 -6.61 -1.11 -49.73
CA ASP A 95 -7.07 -1.96 -50.80
C ASP A 95 -8.07 -1.23 -51.70
N GLY A 96 -7.50 -0.65 -52.78
CA GLY A 96 -8.24 0.16 -53.75
C GLY A 96 -9.37 -0.60 -54.45
N ASN A 97 -10.59 -0.42 -53.96
CA ASN A 97 -11.80 -0.54 -54.79
C ASN A 97 -12.96 0.22 -54.14
N VAL A 98 -13.17 1.40 -54.68
CA VAL A 98 -14.34 2.22 -54.36
C VAL A 98 -15.53 1.71 -55.15
N HIS A 99 -16.50 1.11 -54.48
CA HIS A 99 -17.88 1.02 -54.99
C HIS A 99 -18.72 2.10 -54.29
N GLU A 100 -18.95 3.22 -54.98
CA GLU A 100 -20.00 4.18 -54.64
C GLU A 100 -21.36 3.49 -54.80
N GLY A 101 -22.02 3.18 -53.70
CA GLY A 101 -23.42 2.77 -53.62
C GLY A 101 -24.13 3.65 -52.60
N SER A 102 -24.88 4.63 -53.11
CA SER A 102 -25.77 5.48 -52.32
C SER A 102 -26.94 4.68 -51.78
N ASP A 103 -26.94 4.33 -50.52
CA ASP A 103 -28.15 4.05 -49.74
C ASP A 103 -27.97 4.49 -48.28
N SER A 104 -28.56 5.63 -48.00
CA SER A 104 -28.65 6.19 -46.66
C SER A 104 -29.80 5.53 -45.89
N SER A 105 -29.58 4.36 -45.29
CA SER A 105 -30.50 3.79 -44.34
C SER A 105 -30.12 4.26 -42.91
N PRO A 106 -31.12 4.55 -42.04
CA PRO A 106 -30.84 5.02 -40.66
C PRO A 106 -30.09 4.02 -39.79
N GLU A 107 -29.96 2.77 -40.21
CA GLU A 107 -29.17 1.73 -39.52
C GLU A 107 -27.64 1.97 -39.60
N LEU A 108 -27.12 2.57 -40.69
CA LEU A 108 -25.70 2.89 -40.85
C LEU A 108 -25.20 4.00 -39.92
N THR A 109 -26.08 4.93 -39.51
CA THR A 109 -25.70 6.01 -38.59
C THR A 109 -25.58 5.56 -37.13
N THR A 110 -26.28 4.52 -36.75
CA THR A 110 -26.22 3.95 -35.38
C THR A 110 -24.96 3.12 -35.18
N ILE A 111 -24.45 2.47 -36.23
CA ILE A 111 -23.21 1.66 -36.22
C ILE A 111 -21.96 2.54 -36.02
N LYS A 112 -21.99 3.81 -36.45
CA LYS A 112 -20.87 4.76 -36.30
C LYS A 112 -20.59 5.21 -34.86
N HIS A 113 -21.42 4.86 -33.89
CA HIS A 113 -21.29 5.26 -32.48
C HIS A 113 -21.11 4.09 -31.50
N SER A 114 -20.74 2.92 -32.00
CA SER A 114 -20.50 1.74 -31.17
C SER A 114 -19.14 1.09 -31.48
N ILE A 115 -18.54 0.43 -30.48
CA ILE A 115 -17.29 -0.35 -30.59
C ILE A 115 -17.66 -1.82 -30.64
N SER A 116 -17.16 -2.55 -31.64
CA SER A 116 -17.22 -4.01 -31.75
C SER A 116 -15.96 -4.68 -31.19
N GLU A 117 -16.02 -6.01 -31.02
CA GLU A 117 -14.83 -6.82 -30.68
C GLU A 117 -13.72 -6.65 -31.74
N GLN A 118 -14.10 -6.49 -33.01
CA GLN A 118 -13.14 -6.30 -34.10
C GLN A 118 -12.43 -4.95 -34.01
N ASP A 119 -13.17 -3.87 -33.67
CA ASP A 119 -12.59 -2.55 -33.45
C ASP A 119 -11.60 -2.57 -32.28
N MET A 120 -11.98 -3.21 -31.17
CA MET A 120 -11.12 -3.41 -30.01
C MET A 120 -9.89 -4.25 -30.36
N LYS A 121 -10.04 -5.32 -31.17
CA LYS A 121 -8.92 -6.15 -31.63
C LYS A 121 -7.95 -5.34 -32.48
N ALA A 122 -8.46 -4.56 -33.45
CA ALA A 122 -7.62 -3.72 -34.32
C ALA A 122 -6.83 -2.69 -33.51
N TYR A 123 -7.48 -2.01 -32.57
CA TYR A 123 -6.83 -1.06 -31.67
C TYR A 123 -5.74 -1.72 -30.82
N LEU A 124 -6.05 -2.84 -30.14
CA LEU A 124 -5.10 -3.55 -29.30
C LEU A 124 -3.93 -4.11 -30.10
N LEU A 125 -4.16 -4.59 -31.32
CA LEU A 125 -3.08 -5.02 -32.21
C LEU A 125 -2.13 -3.85 -32.55
N GLY A 126 -2.66 -2.68 -32.84
CA GLY A 126 -1.88 -1.47 -33.04
C GLY A 126 -1.06 -1.09 -31.81
N ARG A 127 -1.67 -1.13 -30.62
CA ARG A 127 -0.98 -0.84 -29.36
C ARG A 127 0.12 -1.87 -29.03
N ILE A 128 -0.11 -3.15 -29.28
CA ILE A 128 0.90 -4.20 -29.10
C ILE A 128 2.08 -3.97 -30.03
N LYS A 129 1.83 -3.57 -31.30
CA LYS A 129 2.89 -3.21 -32.25
C LYS A 129 3.69 -2.00 -31.77
N GLU A 130 3.03 -0.90 -31.37
CA GLU A 130 3.70 0.28 -30.84
C GLU A 130 4.62 -0.03 -29.64
N ILE A 131 4.15 -0.90 -28.72
CA ILE A 131 4.94 -1.31 -27.56
C ILE A 131 6.14 -2.17 -28.00
N ASP A 132 5.96 -3.06 -28.96
CA ASP A 132 7.00 -3.91 -29.49
C ASP A 132 8.08 -3.11 -30.23
N ASP A 133 7.66 -2.18 -31.10
CA ASP A 133 8.56 -1.26 -31.84
C ASP A 133 9.34 -0.35 -30.88
N LEU A 134 8.70 0.16 -29.81
CA LEU A 134 9.35 0.91 -28.76
C LEU A 134 10.44 0.07 -28.07
N GLN A 135 10.16 -1.20 -27.81
CA GLN A 135 11.12 -2.12 -27.19
C GLN A 135 12.27 -2.46 -28.12
N GLU A 136 12.02 -2.63 -29.43
CA GLU A 136 13.07 -2.83 -30.43
C GLU A 136 13.96 -1.59 -30.53
N THR A 137 13.39 -0.39 -30.57
CA THR A 137 14.14 0.88 -30.60
C THR A 137 15.04 1.02 -29.36
N LEU A 138 14.52 0.73 -28.17
CA LEU A 138 15.30 0.76 -26.93
C LEU A 138 16.39 -0.32 -26.86
N ARG A 139 16.27 -1.40 -27.66
CA ARG A 139 17.30 -2.44 -27.80
C ARG A 139 18.40 -2.04 -28.78
N CYS A 140 18.07 -1.24 -29.81
CA CYS A 140 18.94 -0.84 -30.90
C CYS A 140 19.70 0.46 -30.64
N GLU A 141 19.54 1.15 -29.49
CA GLU A 141 20.37 2.30 -29.14
C GLU A 141 21.84 1.88 -29.12
N PRO A 142 22.73 2.48 -29.96
CA PRO A 142 24.10 2.06 -30.08
C PRO A 142 24.82 2.28 -28.77
N LYS A 143 25.35 1.18 -28.21
CA LYS A 143 26.32 1.25 -27.13
C LYS A 143 27.61 1.85 -27.71
N LEU A 144 27.89 3.08 -27.35
CA LEU A 144 29.24 3.64 -27.52
C LEU A 144 30.22 2.75 -26.72
N ASN A 145 31.14 2.09 -27.44
CA ASN A 145 32.19 1.21 -26.96
C ASN A 145 31.83 -0.27 -26.78
N ASP A 146 31.78 -1.02 -27.87
CA ASP A 146 32.24 -2.40 -27.92
C ASP A 146 32.68 -2.69 -29.39
N GLU A 147 33.94 -2.46 -29.70
CA GLU A 147 34.64 -3.05 -30.83
C GLU A 147 34.94 -4.51 -30.46
N ASP A 148 34.15 -5.43 -30.96
CA ASP A 148 34.43 -6.86 -31.16
C ASP A 148 33.11 -7.62 -31.32
N ASP A 149 32.64 -7.81 -32.55
CA ASP A 149 31.85 -9.00 -32.93
C ASP A 149 31.82 -9.13 -34.47
N HIS A 150 32.71 -9.97 -34.98
CA HIS A 150 32.66 -10.55 -36.31
C HIS A 150 31.84 -11.86 -36.26
N ASP A 151 30.53 -11.80 -36.39
CA ASP A 151 29.67 -12.93 -36.69
C ASP A 151 28.36 -12.44 -37.31
N HIS A 152 28.43 -12.03 -38.60
CA HIS A 152 27.30 -11.44 -39.33
C HIS A 152 26.79 -12.31 -40.51
N GLU A 153 27.10 -13.59 -40.64
CA GLU A 153 26.80 -14.31 -41.89
C GLU A 153 25.58 -15.26 -41.92
N ASP A 154 24.85 -15.49 -40.79
CA ASP A 154 23.76 -16.49 -40.82
C ASP A 154 22.36 -15.98 -40.43
N GLN A 155 22.12 -14.66 -40.40
CA GLN A 155 20.85 -14.10 -39.89
C GLN A 155 19.79 -13.84 -40.99
N SER A 156 20.14 -13.82 -42.27
CA SER A 156 19.22 -13.35 -43.34
C SER A 156 18.15 -14.35 -43.77
N GLU A 157 18.32 -15.65 -43.53
CA GLU A 157 17.36 -16.68 -43.94
C GLU A 157 16.25 -16.95 -42.90
N LEU A 158 16.46 -16.62 -41.61
CA LEU A 158 15.50 -16.86 -40.52
C LEU A 158 14.54 -15.69 -40.27
N GLU A 159 14.79 -14.51 -40.82
CA GLU A 159 13.96 -13.30 -40.62
C GLU A 159 12.50 -13.43 -41.15
N PRO A 160 12.23 -14.05 -42.31
CA PRO A 160 10.86 -14.14 -42.82
C PRO A 160 9.95 -15.03 -41.97
N GLU A 161 10.44 -16.21 -41.54
CA GLU A 161 9.69 -17.15 -40.69
C GLU A 161 9.45 -16.58 -39.31
N TYR A 162 10.44 -15.89 -38.74
CA TYR A 162 10.33 -15.21 -37.44
C TYR A 162 9.29 -14.09 -37.51
N ASN A 163 9.34 -13.25 -38.55
CA ASN A 163 8.38 -12.17 -38.73
C ASN A 163 6.94 -12.69 -38.95
N GLN A 164 6.78 -13.80 -39.61
CA GLN A 164 5.47 -14.46 -39.77
C GLN A 164 4.98 -14.98 -38.41
N TYR A 165 5.82 -15.72 -37.69
CA TYR A 165 5.51 -16.21 -36.34
C TYR A 165 5.15 -15.07 -35.37
N LYS A 166 5.94 -13.98 -35.36
CA LYS A 166 5.71 -12.78 -34.55
C LYS A 166 4.33 -12.18 -34.83
N ARG A 167 3.97 -11.99 -36.12
CA ARG A 167 2.66 -11.47 -36.54
C ARG A 167 1.52 -12.37 -36.07
N GLU A 168 1.66 -13.67 -36.19
CA GLU A 168 0.65 -14.63 -35.77
C GLU A 168 0.43 -14.64 -34.26
N GLN A 169 1.50 -14.53 -33.47
CA GLN A 169 1.40 -14.41 -32.01
C GLN A 169 0.81 -13.08 -31.57
N MET A 170 1.16 -11.97 -32.23
CA MET A 170 0.54 -10.66 -31.98
C MET A 170 -0.97 -10.69 -32.24
N ASP A 171 -1.40 -11.28 -33.37
CA ASP A 171 -2.82 -11.39 -33.70
C ASP A 171 -3.59 -12.26 -32.70
N LYS A 172 -3.04 -13.41 -32.32
CA LYS A 172 -3.62 -14.29 -31.29
C LYS A 172 -3.73 -13.57 -29.94
N MET A 173 -2.71 -12.82 -29.55
CA MET A 173 -2.72 -12.04 -28.31
C MET A 173 -3.76 -10.93 -28.37
N ALA A 174 -3.81 -10.15 -29.44
CA ALA A 174 -4.80 -9.09 -29.63
C ALA A 174 -6.23 -9.64 -29.61
N GLN A 175 -6.47 -10.81 -30.22
CA GLN A 175 -7.76 -11.47 -30.20
C GLN A 175 -8.17 -11.93 -28.80
N LEU A 176 -7.25 -12.50 -28.03
CA LEU A 176 -7.53 -12.93 -26.66
C LEU A 176 -7.81 -11.73 -25.74
N GLU A 177 -6.99 -10.69 -25.84
CA GLU A 177 -7.13 -9.49 -25.01
C GLU A 177 -8.37 -8.67 -25.39
N SER A 178 -8.76 -8.62 -26.70
CA SER A 178 -10.02 -7.98 -27.13
C SER A 178 -11.25 -8.70 -26.55
N LYS A 179 -11.27 -10.03 -26.58
CA LYS A 179 -12.36 -10.81 -25.96
C LYS A 179 -12.47 -10.53 -24.46
N LYS A 180 -11.34 -10.48 -23.76
CA LYS A 180 -11.30 -10.17 -22.33
C LYS A 180 -11.77 -8.73 -22.04
N ALA A 181 -11.32 -7.76 -22.86
CA ALA A 181 -11.72 -6.37 -22.74
C ALA A 181 -13.22 -6.18 -22.99
N MET A 182 -13.74 -6.77 -24.07
CA MET A 182 -15.18 -6.72 -24.37
C MET A 182 -16.01 -7.41 -23.30
N LYS A 183 -15.58 -8.55 -22.78
CA LYS A 183 -16.24 -9.22 -21.66
C LYS A 183 -16.29 -8.31 -20.42
N LEU A 184 -15.23 -7.57 -20.12
CA LEU A 184 -15.19 -6.62 -19.01
C LEU A 184 -16.14 -5.43 -19.23
N LEU A 185 -16.22 -4.91 -20.46
CA LEU A 185 -17.08 -3.80 -20.83
C LEU A 185 -18.57 -4.19 -20.93
N LEU A 186 -18.87 -5.42 -21.34
CA LEU A 186 -20.23 -5.94 -21.50
C LEU A 186 -20.80 -6.59 -20.23
N ASN A 187 -19.93 -6.98 -19.26
CA ASN A 187 -20.38 -7.68 -18.06
C ASN A 187 -21.21 -6.74 -17.16
N SER A 188 -22.50 -7.05 -17.03
CA SER A 188 -23.52 -6.15 -16.52
C SER A 188 -23.92 -6.48 -15.08
N ASP A 189 -23.19 -5.94 -14.12
CA ASP A 189 -23.70 -5.75 -12.73
C ASP A 189 -24.19 -4.30 -12.50
N ILE A 190 -24.53 -3.56 -13.57
CA ILE A 190 -25.12 -2.22 -13.48
C ILE A 190 -26.65 -2.34 -13.36
N PRO A 191 -27.30 -1.62 -12.40
CA PRO A 191 -28.74 -1.68 -12.25
C PRO A 191 -29.48 -1.24 -13.51
N SER A 192 -30.42 -2.05 -13.89
CA SER A 192 -31.11 -2.22 -15.15
C SER A 192 -32.10 -1.14 -15.56
N ASN A 193 -31.70 0.11 -15.73
CA ASN A 193 -32.56 1.06 -16.48
C ASN A 193 -32.24 1.12 -17.98
N VAL A 194 -31.26 0.35 -18.46
CA VAL A 194 -30.83 0.27 -19.88
C VAL A 194 -31.24 -1.05 -20.54
N ASN A 195 -32.05 -1.88 -19.87
CA ASN A 195 -32.40 -3.21 -20.36
C ASN A 195 -33.28 -3.29 -21.64
N ALA A 196 -33.75 -2.17 -22.17
CA ALA A 196 -34.55 -2.15 -23.38
C ALA A 196 -33.72 -2.19 -24.69
N ALA A 197 -32.40 -1.93 -24.61
CA ALA A 197 -31.49 -1.96 -25.77
C ALA A 197 -30.68 -3.29 -25.86
N ARG A 198 -30.76 -4.14 -24.82
CA ARG A 198 -29.93 -5.36 -24.65
C ARG A 198 -30.19 -6.47 -25.64
N ASP A 199 -31.37 -6.53 -26.25
CA ASP A 199 -31.77 -7.67 -27.07
C ASP A 199 -31.38 -7.57 -28.55
N ARG A 200 -30.77 -6.48 -29.01
CA ARG A 200 -30.46 -6.27 -30.43
C ARG A 200 -28.98 -6.24 -30.81
N TYR A 201 -28.03 -6.03 -29.86
CA TYR A 201 -26.61 -5.91 -30.17
C TYR A 201 -25.75 -6.54 -29.08
N HIS A 202 -25.61 -7.88 -29.08
CA HIS A 202 -24.83 -8.60 -28.07
C HIS A 202 -23.31 -8.34 -28.09
N ASP A 203 -22.76 -7.72 -29.17
CA ASP A 203 -21.32 -7.60 -29.40
C ASP A 203 -20.81 -6.16 -29.57
N HIS A 204 -21.65 -5.15 -29.35
CA HIS A 204 -21.30 -3.73 -29.54
C HIS A 204 -21.49 -2.91 -28.26
N VAL A 205 -20.56 -1.99 -28.00
CA VAL A 205 -20.62 -1.05 -26.86
C VAL A 205 -20.78 0.37 -27.38
N ASP A 206 -21.89 1.02 -27.06
CA ASP A 206 -22.14 2.42 -27.40
C ASP A 206 -21.23 3.35 -26.62
N LYS A 207 -20.99 4.56 -27.16
CA LYS A 207 -20.12 5.58 -26.54
C LYS A 207 -20.55 5.93 -25.10
N GLU A 208 -21.84 6.06 -24.85
CA GLU A 208 -22.41 6.37 -23.54
C GLU A 208 -22.23 5.19 -22.58
N ALA A 209 -22.47 3.95 -23.04
CA ALA A 209 -22.25 2.74 -22.27
C ALA A 209 -20.76 2.53 -21.96
N PHE A 210 -19.87 2.80 -22.92
CA PHE A 210 -18.41 2.75 -22.74
C PHE A 210 -17.96 3.74 -21.68
N GLN A 211 -18.38 5.00 -21.76
CA GLN A 211 -18.06 6.05 -20.79
C GLN A 211 -18.56 5.68 -19.38
N THR A 212 -19.84 5.27 -19.28
CA THR A 212 -20.45 4.88 -18.01
C THR A 212 -19.73 3.70 -17.39
N ARG A 213 -19.39 2.69 -18.20
CA ARG A 213 -18.71 1.48 -17.72
C ARG A 213 -17.27 1.75 -17.28
N LEU A 214 -16.50 2.50 -18.06
CA LEU A 214 -15.12 2.87 -17.67
C LEU A 214 -15.11 3.72 -16.41
N THR A 215 -16.04 4.66 -16.27
CA THR A 215 -16.17 5.48 -15.05
C THR A 215 -16.55 4.60 -13.85
N ALA A 216 -17.45 3.63 -14.02
CA ALA A 216 -17.82 2.67 -12.98
C ALA A 216 -16.61 1.83 -12.56
N LEU A 217 -15.88 1.25 -13.51
CA LEU A 217 -14.65 0.49 -13.25
C LEU A 217 -13.55 1.35 -12.57
N ALA A 218 -13.41 2.62 -12.99
CA ALA A 218 -12.46 3.54 -12.39
C ALA A 218 -12.83 3.95 -10.96
N THR A 219 -14.10 3.87 -10.59
CA THR A 219 -14.60 4.19 -9.23
C THR A 219 -14.83 2.96 -8.36
N GLU A 220 -14.75 1.76 -8.91
CA GLU A 220 -14.88 0.50 -8.19
C GLU A 220 -13.79 0.32 -7.14
N LEU A 221 -14.17 -0.25 -5.98
CA LEU A 221 -13.24 -0.51 -4.89
C LEU A 221 -12.81 -1.97 -4.90
N ASP A 222 -11.53 -2.22 -5.01
CA ASP A 222 -10.97 -3.57 -4.86
C ASP A 222 -10.92 -3.95 -3.37
N ILE A 223 -12.05 -4.44 -2.86
CA ILE A 223 -12.20 -4.83 -1.46
C ILE A 223 -11.35 -6.07 -1.17
N SER A 224 -11.22 -6.99 -2.12
CA SER A 224 -10.51 -8.26 -1.92
C SER A 224 -9.04 -8.06 -1.57
N ARG A 225 -8.39 -7.08 -2.17
CA ARG A 225 -6.99 -6.70 -1.88
C ARG A 225 -6.87 -5.78 -0.68
N SER A 226 -7.86 -4.93 -0.43
CA SER A 226 -7.83 -3.96 0.67
C SER A 226 -7.96 -4.62 2.05
N ILE A 227 -8.73 -5.71 2.21
CA ILE A 227 -8.96 -6.39 3.49
C ILE A 227 -7.67 -6.95 4.12
N PRO A 228 -6.85 -7.77 3.43
CA PRO A 228 -5.63 -8.32 4.02
C PRO A 228 -4.61 -7.23 4.40
N ILE A 229 -4.51 -6.18 3.60
CA ILE A 229 -3.65 -5.03 3.87
C ILE A 229 -4.14 -4.25 5.09
N SER A 230 -5.45 -4.01 5.18
CA SER A 230 -6.08 -3.33 6.33
C SER A 230 -5.93 -4.14 7.61
N ALA A 231 -6.07 -5.47 7.55
CA ALA A 231 -5.82 -6.37 8.68
C ALA A 231 -4.36 -6.29 9.15
N SER A 232 -3.41 -6.23 8.20
CA SER A 232 -1.99 -6.05 8.52
C SER A 232 -1.73 -4.72 9.22
N MET A 233 -2.36 -3.63 8.77
CA MET A 233 -2.24 -2.32 9.38
C MET A 233 -2.93 -2.22 10.74
N LEU A 234 -4.07 -2.90 10.92
CA LEU A 234 -4.74 -3.02 12.22
C LEU A 234 -3.80 -3.69 13.24
N LEU A 235 -3.16 -4.79 12.87
CA LEU A 235 -2.25 -5.51 13.76
C LEU A 235 -1.00 -4.69 14.08
N VAL A 236 -0.44 -3.95 13.11
CA VAL A 236 0.67 -3.01 13.36
C VAL A 236 0.26 -1.91 14.32
N GLY A 237 -0.88 -1.27 14.08
CA GLY A 237 -1.43 -0.27 15.00
C GLY A 237 -1.62 -0.83 16.41
N SER A 238 -2.22 -2.03 16.51
CA SER A 238 -2.43 -2.70 17.79
C SER A 238 -1.12 -3.01 18.50
N SER A 239 -0.10 -3.50 17.80
CA SER A 239 1.20 -3.81 18.44
C SER A 239 1.93 -2.56 18.91
N VAL A 240 1.85 -1.45 18.17
CA VAL A 240 2.36 -0.16 18.64
C VAL A 240 1.64 0.28 19.91
N GLY A 241 0.31 0.14 19.94
CA GLY A 241 -0.51 0.45 21.11
C GLY A 241 -0.23 -0.46 22.31
N ILE A 242 -0.10 -1.76 22.10
CA ILE A 242 0.17 -2.77 23.15
C ILE A 242 1.51 -2.50 23.87
N ILE A 243 2.51 -2.08 23.13
CA ILE A 243 3.85 -1.82 23.66
C ILE A 243 3.83 -0.69 24.71
N ILE A 244 3.02 0.35 24.52
CA ILE A 244 3.02 1.55 25.35
C ILE A 244 2.75 1.23 26.83
N PRO A 245 1.66 0.55 27.25
CA PRO A 245 1.38 0.28 28.65
C PRO A 245 2.28 -0.80 29.27
N ILE A 246 2.92 -1.63 28.46
CA ILE A 246 3.68 -2.81 28.96
C ILE A 246 5.17 -2.48 29.11
N MET A 247 5.73 -1.63 28.25
CA MET A 247 7.17 -1.35 28.24
C MET A 247 7.74 -0.83 29.55
N PRO A 248 7.07 0.04 30.34
CA PRO A 248 7.59 0.47 31.63
C PRO A 248 7.89 -0.69 32.59
N TYR A 249 7.03 -1.71 32.59
CA TYR A 249 7.24 -2.90 33.43
C TYR A 249 8.41 -3.77 32.96
N VAL A 250 8.62 -3.87 31.63
CA VAL A 250 9.80 -4.53 31.06
C VAL A 250 11.06 -3.79 31.46
N VAL A 251 11.05 -2.47 31.35
CA VAL A 251 12.16 -1.57 31.71
C VAL A 251 12.47 -1.69 33.21
N SER A 252 11.46 -1.61 34.07
CA SER A 252 11.60 -1.75 35.52
C SER A 252 12.14 -3.14 35.90
N ASN A 253 11.65 -4.22 35.29
CA ASN A 253 12.13 -5.58 35.54
C ASN A 253 13.61 -5.79 35.16
N LEU A 254 14.09 -5.05 34.15
CA LEU A 254 15.48 -5.08 33.70
C LEU A 254 16.37 -4.07 34.44
N GLY A 255 15.80 -3.23 35.34
CA GLY A 255 16.51 -2.21 36.09
C GLY A 255 17.06 -1.07 35.21
N LEU A 256 16.41 -0.79 34.07
CA LEU A 256 16.84 0.24 33.12
C LEU A 256 16.41 1.64 33.57
N THR A 257 17.22 2.64 33.24
CA THR A 257 16.93 4.06 33.49
C THR A 257 15.92 4.64 32.47
N ALA A 258 15.38 5.82 32.74
CA ALA A 258 14.51 6.55 31.82
C ALA A 258 15.23 6.91 30.50
N GLY A 259 16.53 7.21 30.59
CA GLY A 259 17.38 7.47 29.42
C GLY A 259 17.55 6.24 28.55
N GLU A 260 17.84 5.08 29.14
CA GLU A 260 17.92 3.81 28.42
C GLU A 260 16.58 3.45 27.78
N PHE A 261 15.46 3.68 28.47
CA PHE A 261 14.14 3.51 27.87
C PHE A 261 13.92 4.46 26.68
N GLY A 262 14.33 5.73 26.81
CA GLY A 262 14.30 6.69 25.71
C GLY A 262 15.10 6.19 24.47
N VAL A 263 16.25 5.57 24.69
CA VAL A 263 17.06 4.96 23.62
C VAL A 263 16.32 3.77 22.98
N VAL A 264 15.67 2.92 23.77
CA VAL A 264 14.86 1.79 23.26
C VAL A 264 13.70 2.31 22.38
N VAL A 265 13.01 3.38 22.78
CA VAL A 265 11.96 4.03 21.97
C VAL A 265 12.56 4.63 20.70
N SER A 266 13.69 5.32 20.82
CA SER A 266 14.40 5.97 19.70
C SER A 266 14.93 4.97 18.67
N SER A 267 15.34 3.77 19.07
CA SER A 267 15.88 2.75 18.17
C SER A 267 14.87 2.31 17.10
N PHE A 268 13.60 2.26 17.44
CA PHE A 268 12.51 2.02 16.48
C PHE A 268 12.41 3.15 15.45
N ALA A 269 12.45 4.41 15.90
CA ALA A 269 12.36 5.57 15.02
C ALA A 269 13.59 5.68 14.11
N PHE A 270 14.78 5.44 14.66
CA PHE A 270 16.04 5.38 13.91
C PHE A 270 15.95 4.35 12.78
N ALA A 271 15.61 3.12 13.12
CA ALA A 271 15.50 2.04 12.14
C ALA A 271 14.47 2.35 11.04
N LYS A 272 13.30 2.88 11.42
CA LYS A 272 12.24 3.29 10.49
C LYS A 272 12.72 4.40 9.55
N LEU A 273 13.37 5.44 10.08
CA LEU A 273 13.87 6.58 9.31
C LEU A 273 14.85 6.14 8.22
N PHE A 274 15.84 5.32 8.60
CA PHE A 274 16.85 4.83 7.65
C PHE A 274 16.30 3.75 6.69
N ALA A 275 15.30 2.98 7.10
CA ALA A 275 14.70 1.96 6.26
C ALA A 275 13.68 2.51 5.24
N ASN A 276 13.06 3.67 5.47
CA ASN A 276 11.98 4.20 4.63
C ASN A 276 12.38 4.35 3.15
N LEU A 277 13.52 4.94 2.88
CA LEU A 277 14.00 5.16 1.51
C LEU A 277 14.43 3.86 0.80
N PRO A 278 15.29 3.01 1.42
CA PRO A 278 15.60 1.70 0.85
C PRO A 278 14.35 0.83 0.66
N ALA A 279 13.39 0.86 1.58
CA ALA A 279 12.15 0.12 1.48
C ALA A 279 11.35 0.51 0.23
N ALA A 280 11.24 1.82 -0.06
CA ALA A 280 10.54 2.30 -1.25
C ALA A 280 11.16 1.75 -2.53
N VAL A 281 12.48 1.85 -2.66
CA VAL A 281 13.22 1.35 -3.84
C VAL A 281 13.11 -0.17 -3.98
N LEU A 282 13.26 -0.91 -2.88
CA LEU A 282 13.19 -2.38 -2.90
C LEU A 282 11.81 -2.88 -3.28
N VAL A 283 10.75 -2.29 -2.69
CA VAL A 283 9.36 -2.64 -2.97
C VAL A 283 8.99 -2.30 -4.41
N GLU A 284 9.44 -1.15 -4.92
CA GLU A 284 9.21 -0.75 -6.29
C GLU A 284 9.91 -1.69 -7.29
N LYS A 285 11.16 -2.08 -7.02
CA LYS A 285 11.95 -2.94 -7.89
C LYS A 285 11.44 -4.38 -7.94
N HIS A 286 11.14 -5.00 -6.80
CA HIS A 286 10.88 -6.44 -6.71
C HIS A 286 9.41 -6.82 -6.57
N GLY A 287 8.50 -5.83 -6.46
CA GLY A 287 7.07 -6.07 -6.26
C GLY A 287 6.62 -5.81 -4.82
N ARG A 288 5.30 -5.78 -4.61
CA ARG A 288 4.67 -5.37 -3.35
C ARG A 288 4.41 -6.57 -2.43
N LYS A 289 3.86 -7.67 -2.98
CA LYS A 289 3.51 -8.87 -2.22
C LYS A 289 4.67 -9.48 -1.42
N PRO A 290 5.90 -9.68 -1.98
CA PRO A 290 6.99 -10.25 -1.21
C PRO A 290 7.31 -9.44 0.05
N TYR A 291 7.33 -8.11 -0.06
CA TYR A 291 7.65 -7.23 1.06
C TYR A 291 6.51 -7.10 2.07
N LEU A 292 5.24 -7.21 1.65
CA LEU A 292 4.11 -7.36 2.57
C LEU A 292 4.23 -8.62 3.43
N VAL A 293 4.73 -9.72 2.85
CA VAL A 293 4.92 -10.99 3.58
C VAL A 293 6.18 -10.95 4.45
N TYR A 294 7.33 -10.55 3.91
CA TYR A 294 8.60 -10.52 4.66
C TYR A 294 8.59 -9.54 5.82
N SER A 295 7.95 -8.39 5.64
CA SER A 295 7.84 -7.39 6.71
C SER A 295 7.09 -7.90 7.92
N LEU A 296 6.01 -8.67 7.73
CA LEU A 296 5.26 -9.28 8.83
C LEU A 296 6.11 -10.31 9.60
N VAL A 297 6.95 -11.08 8.90
CA VAL A 297 7.91 -12.00 9.54
C VAL A 297 8.92 -11.22 10.38
N ILE A 298 9.51 -10.16 9.83
CA ILE A 298 10.47 -9.32 10.55
C ILE A 298 9.82 -8.70 11.79
N ILE A 299 8.60 -8.17 11.67
CA ILE A 299 7.84 -7.60 12.79
C ILE A 299 7.54 -8.66 13.84
N SER A 300 7.17 -9.88 13.42
CA SER A 300 6.90 -10.99 14.33
C SER A 300 8.09 -11.29 15.22
N PHE A 301 9.29 -11.41 14.65
CA PHE A 301 10.52 -11.61 15.44
C PHE A 301 10.86 -10.40 16.28
N GLY A 302 10.66 -9.18 15.78
CA GLY A 302 10.89 -7.97 16.54
C GLY A 302 9.96 -7.81 17.74
N VAL A 303 8.66 -7.99 17.57
CA VAL A 303 7.67 -7.85 18.64
C VAL A 303 7.69 -9.07 19.57
N GLY A 304 7.69 -10.29 19.00
CA GLY A 304 7.75 -11.52 19.79
C GLY A 304 9.04 -11.66 20.59
N GLY A 305 10.16 -11.17 20.02
CA GLY A 305 11.47 -11.17 20.68
C GLY A 305 11.55 -10.30 21.94
N ILE A 306 10.70 -9.27 22.08
CA ILE A 306 10.64 -8.46 23.31
C ILE A 306 10.32 -9.36 24.52
N GLY A 307 9.48 -10.39 24.34
CA GLY A 307 9.17 -11.33 25.40
C GLY A 307 10.35 -12.22 25.85
N LEU A 308 11.41 -12.30 25.04
CA LEU A 308 12.67 -13.03 25.35
C LEU A 308 13.78 -12.10 25.83
N ALA A 309 13.55 -10.78 25.82
CA ALA A 309 14.59 -9.81 26.16
C ALA A 309 14.96 -9.90 27.65
N THR A 310 16.22 -10.14 27.93
CA THR A 310 16.81 -10.19 29.28
C THR A 310 17.81 -9.07 29.53
N GLU A 311 18.19 -8.34 28.49
CA GLU A 311 19.18 -7.28 28.52
C GLU A 311 18.73 -6.10 27.64
N PHE A 312 19.31 -4.93 27.93
CA PHE A 312 19.05 -3.70 27.18
C PHE A 312 19.26 -3.86 25.66
N GLU A 313 20.34 -4.51 25.27
CA GLU A 313 20.71 -4.71 23.86
C GLU A 313 19.67 -5.55 23.10
N HIS A 314 19.05 -6.54 23.78
CA HIS A 314 17.98 -7.34 23.18
C HIS A 314 16.75 -6.48 22.83
N LEU A 315 16.40 -5.52 23.70
CA LEU A 315 15.31 -4.58 23.45
C LEU A 315 15.60 -3.68 22.26
N ILE A 316 16.83 -3.12 22.16
CA ILE A 316 17.25 -2.30 21.01
C ILE A 316 17.16 -3.12 19.71
N LEU A 317 17.67 -4.34 19.69
CA LEU A 317 17.62 -5.20 18.51
C LEU A 317 16.17 -5.48 18.11
N CYS A 318 15.31 -5.84 19.04
CA CYS A 318 13.88 -6.11 18.79
C CYS A 318 13.14 -4.88 18.24
N ARG A 319 13.41 -3.70 18.81
CA ARG A 319 12.82 -2.44 18.38
C ARG A 319 13.34 -2.01 17.01
N THR A 320 14.61 -2.22 16.73
CA THR A 320 15.23 -1.97 15.42
C THR A 320 14.61 -2.87 14.35
N LEU A 321 14.50 -4.18 14.60
CA LEU A 321 13.82 -5.11 13.69
C LEU A 321 12.35 -4.71 13.44
N THR A 322 11.63 -4.34 14.50
CA THR A 322 10.25 -3.86 14.37
C THR A 322 10.18 -2.60 13.50
N GLY A 323 11.10 -1.65 13.67
CA GLY A 323 11.16 -0.41 12.88
C GLY A 323 11.39 -0.67 11.38
N ILE A 324 12.34 -1.53 11.05
CA ILE A 324 12.60 -1.96 9.66
C ILE A 324 11.36 -2.64 9.06
N GLY A 325 10.77 -3.58 9.79
CA GLY A 325 9.58 -4.30 9.35
C GLY A 325 8.38 -3.40 9.10
N VAL A 326 8.10 -2.46 10.02
CA VAL A 326 7.01 -1.48 9.87
C VAL A 326 7.24 -0.53 8.70
N SER A 327 8.48 -0.11 8.46
CA SER A 327 8.83 0.70 7.29
C SER A 327 8.55 -0.04 5.97
N LEU A 328 9.02 -1.28 5.85
CA LEU A 328 8.77 -2.15 4.68
C LEU A 328 7.27 -2.38 4.47
N LEU A 329 6.55 -2.72 5.54
CA LEU A 329 5.11 -3.00 5.47
C LEU A 329 4.30 -1.78 5.05
N SER A 330 4.54 -0.62 5.70
CA SER A 330 3.80 0.61 5.41
C SER A 330 4.02 1.09 3.98
N THR A 331 5.25 0.97 3.49
CA THR A 331 5.61 1.32 2.10
C THR A 331 4.95 0.37 1.11
N ALA A 332 5.09 -0.95 1.32
CA ALA A 332 4.49 -1.95 0.45
C ALA A 332 2.96 -1.88 0.44
N ALA A 333 2.33 -1.64 1.59
CA ALA A 333 0.89 -1.48 1.72
C ALA A 333 0.38 -0.23 0.98
N THR A 334 1.05 0.91 1.18
CA THR A 334 0.69 2.17 0.50
C THR A 334 0.81 2.04 -1.02
N LEU A 335 1.93 1.47 -1.52
CA LEU A 335 2.12 1.25 -2.95
C LEU A 335 1.12 0.24 -3.51
N SER A 336 0.85 -0.86 -2.80
CA SER A 336 -0.13 -1.88 -3.23
C SER A 336 -1.53 -1.29 -3.40
N ILE A 337 -1.98 -0.47 -2.45
CA ILE A 337 -3.28 0.22 -2.53
C ILE A 337 -3.28 1.29 -3.61
N THR A 338 -2.17 2.03 -3.77
CA THR A 338 -2.04 3.04 -4.83
C THR A 338 -2.10 2.40 -6.21
N ASP A 339 -1.43 1.26 -6.41
CA ASP A 339 -1.47 0.50 -7.67
C ASP A 339 -2.87 -0.07 -7.98
N SER A 340 -3.65 -0.38 -6.95
CA SER A 340 -5.02 -0.90 -7.08
C SER A 340 -6.08 0.20 -7.18
N SER A 341 -5.69 1.47 -7.09
CA SER A 341 -6.58 2.63 -7.10
C SER A 341 -6.37 3.51 -8.31
N THR A 342 -7.44 4.19 -8.72
CA THR A 342 -7.40 5.26 -9.72
C THR A 342 -7.34 6.64 -9.04
N PRO A 343 -7.02 7.72 -9.74
CA PRO A 343 -7.14 9.07 -9.19
C PRO A 343 -8.53 9.40 -8.62
N LEU A 344 -9.59 8.81 -9.18
CA LEU A 344 -10.98 9.06 -8.78
C LEU A 344 -11.37 8.36 -7.46
N ASN A 345 -10.79 7.20 -7.15
CA ASN A 345 -11.15 6.41 -5.97
C ASN A 345 -10.03 6.26 -4.93
N ARG A 346 -8.82 6.82 -5.17
CA ARG A 346 -7.62 6.64 -4.33
C ARG A 346 -7.86 6.94 -2.85
N ALA A 347 -8.50 8.06 -2.54
CA ALA A 347 -8.80 8.44 -1.16
C ALA A 347 -9.71 7.42 -0.47
N ARG A 348 -10.75 6.94 -1.17
CA ARG A 348 -11.70 5.92 -0.67
C ARG A 348 -11.02 4.57 -0.48
N THR A 349 -10.09 4.19 -1.37
CA THR A 349 -9.36 2.92 -1.31
C THR A 349 -8.31 2.92 -0.19
N MET A 350 -7.68 4.07 0.10
CA MET A 350 -6.72 4.22 1.19
C MET A 350 -7.38 4.34 2.58
N ALA A 351 -8.61 4.80 2.65
CA ALA A 351 -9.30 5.06 3.91
C ALA A 351 -9.39 3.81 4.83
N PRO A 352 -9.77 2.60 4.37
CA PRO A 352 -9.82 1.41 5.23
C PRO A 352 -8.46 1.08 5.87
N MET A 353 -7.37 1.18 5.11
CA MET A 353 -6.01 0.93 5.60
C MET A 353 -5.64 1.90 6.73
N MET A 354 -5.86 3.20 6.52
CA MET A 354 -5.54 4.23 7.52
C MET A 354 -6.43 4.12 8.75
N SER A 355 -7.74 3.87 8.56
CA SER A 355 -8.67 3.68 9.66
C SER A 355 -8.36 2.43 10.48
N SER A 356 -7.92 1.34 9.84
CA SER A 356 -7.50 0.11 10.53
C SER A 356 -6.28 0.35 11.40
N PHE A 357 -5.27 1.06 10.90
CA PHE A 357 -4.10 1.44 11.70
C PHE A 357 -4.51 2.29 12.91
N ALA A 358 -5.35 3.31 12.71
CA ALA A 358 -5.84 4.17 13.79
C ALA A 358 -6.67 3.39 14.82
N ALA A 359 -7.55 2.49 14.37
CA ALA A 359 -8.31 1.61 15.26
C ALA A 359 -7.39 0.68 16.08
N GLY A 360 -6.36 0.14 15.44
CA GLY A 360 -5.35 -0.66 16.13
C GLY A 360 -4.62 0.12 17.23
N THR A 361 -4.15 1.34 16.93
CA THR A 361 -3.47 2.18 17.92
C THR A 361 -4.39 2.61 19.05
N ALA A 362 -5.69 2.76 18.80
CA ALA A 362 -6.68 3.12 19.81
C ALA A 362 -7.02 1.95 20.75
N LEU A 363 -7.21 0.76 20.20
CA LEU A 363 -7.60 -0.43 20.97
C LEU A 363 -6.39 -1.16 21.57
N GLY A 364 -5.23 -1.05 20.93
CA GLY A 364 -4.00 -1.74 21.32
C GLY A 364 -3.63 -1.60 22.78
N PRO A 365 -3.60 -0.37 23.36
CA PRO A 365 -3.19 -0.17 24.73
C PRO A 365 -4.07 -0.91 25.74
N ALA A 366 -5.40 -0.85 25.60
CA ALA A 366 -6.31 -1.58 26.50
C ALA A 366 -6.18 -3.09 26.34
N VAL A 367 -6.14 -3.58 25.09
CA VAL A 367 -5.94 -5.02 24.84
C VAL A 367 -4.60 -5.49 25.41
N GLY A 368 -3.54 -4.70 25.22
CA GLY A 368 -2.21 -5.01 25.73
C GLY A 368 -2.15 -5.05 27.24
N GLY A 369 -2.72 -4.05 27.92
CA GLY A 369 -2.78 -4.01 29.39
C GLY A 369 -3.53 -5.21 29.96
N ILE A 370 -4.73 -5.51 29.43
CA ILE A 370 -5.53 -6.67 29.86
C ILE A 370 -4.79 -7.99 29.63
N LEU A 371 -4.13 -8.16 28.49
CA LEU A 371 -3.37 -9.37 28.20
C LEU A 371 -2.17 -9.51 29.14
N ALA A 372 -1.43 -8.41 29.38
CA ALA A 372 -0.28 -8.42 30.28
C ALA A 372 -0.67 -8.83 31.70
N ASP A 373 -1.81 -8.35 32.22
CA ASP A 373 -2.31 -8.71 33.54
C ASP A 373 -2.82 -10.16 33.61
N LYS A 374 -3.47 -10.67 32.54
CA LYS A 374 -4.09 -12.01 32.56
C LYS A 374 -3.13 -13.16 32.24
N ILE A 375 -2.28 -12.98 31.24
CA ILE A 375 -1.41 -14.05 30.75
C ILE A 375 0.09 -13.79 30.99
N GLY A 376 0.42 -12.57 31.44
CA GLY A 376 1.79 -12.14 31.66
C GLY A 376 2.41 -11.40 30.48
N ILE A 377 3.44 -10.61 30.77
CA ILE A 377 4.11 -9.73 29.80
C ILE A 377 4.79 -10.52 28.66
N PRO A 378 5.65 -11.53 28.94
CA PRO A 378 6.31 -12.29 27.87
C PRO A 378 5.31 -13.00 26.96
N GLN A 379 4.27 -13.62 27.54
CA GLN A 379 3.25 -14.37 26.81
C GLN A 379 2.43 -13.44 25.89
N THR A 380 2.20 -12.21 26.31
CA THR A 380 1.53 -11.19 25.48
C THR A 380 2.33 -10.91 24.22
N PHE A 381 3.66 -10.73 24.32
CA PHE A 381 4.51 -10.51 23.17
C PHE A 381 4.61 -11.75 22.24
N TYR A 382 4.65 -12.97 22.82
CA TYR A 382 4.62 -14.21 22.02
C TYR A 382 3.30 -14.35 21.27
N LEU A 383 2.17 -14.03 21.91
CA LEU A 383 0.86 -14.08 21.27
C LEU A 383 0.80 -13.11 20.08
N VAL A 384 1.23 -11.86 20.28
CA VAL A 384 1.26 -10.86 19.21
C VAL A 384 2.20 -11.27 18.08
N GLY A 385 3.39 -11.76 18.40
CA GLY A 385 4.33 -12.30 17.41
C GLY A 385 3.72 -13.47 16.62
N GLY A 386 3.02 -14.37 17.29
CA GLY A 386 2.27 -15.47 16.66
C GLY A 386 1.16 -15.00 15.73
N MET A 387 0.43 -13.94 16.10
CA MET A 387 -0.59 -13.34 15.23
C MET A 387 0.02 -12.77 13.94
N TYR A 388 1.23 -12.18 14.00
CA TYR A 388 1.95 -11.74 12.81
C TYR A 388 2.32 -12.90 11.88
N LEU A 389 2.78 -14.05 12.45
CA LEU A 389 3.07 -15.25 11.65
C LEU A 389 1.81 -15.82 11.01
N ALA A 390 0.70 -15.87 11.73
CA ALA A 390 -0.58 -16.30 11.18
C ALA A 390 -1.02 -15.38 10.03
N LEU A 391 -0.92 -14.07 10.22
CA LEU A 391 -1.26 -13.09 9.18
C LEU A 391 -0.30 -13.15 7.99
N THR A 392 0.96 -13.50 8.21
CA THR A 392 1.93 -13.79 7.12
C THR A 392 1.43 -14.91 6.22
N ALA A 393 0.93 -16.01 6.81
CA ALA A 393 0.38 -17.12 6.06
C ALA A 393 -0.87 -16.69 5.25
N VAL A 394 -1.77 -15.94 5.88
CA VAL A 394 -2.96 -15.39 5.20
C VAL A 394 -2.55 -14.51 4.01
N ASN A 395 -1.65 -13.55 4.21
CA ASN A 395 -1.21 -12.65 3.14
C ASN A 395 -0.50 -13.40 2.01
N LYS A 396 0.31 -14.42 2.34
CA LYS A 396 0.97 -15.25 1.33
C LYS A 396 -0.03 -16.00 0.44
N LEU A 397 -1.13 -16.50 1.02
CA LEU A 397 -2.14 -17.30 0.32
C LEU A 397 -3.12 -16.43 -0.48
N PHE A 398 -3.64 -15.36 0.14
CA PHE A 398 -4.77 -14.60 -0.42
C PHE A 398 -4.37 -13.33 -1.17
N LEU A 399 -3.19 -12.76 -0.90
CA LEU A 399 -2.79 -11.53 -1.56
C LEU A 399 -2.19 -11.82 -2.93
N SER A 400 -2.67 -11.11 -3.97
CA SER A 400 -2.07 -11.11 -5.31
C SER A 400 -1.02 -10.01 -5.44
N GLU A 401 -0.06 -10.18 -6.38
CA GLU A 401 0.88 -9.11 -6.70
C GLU A 401 0.15 -7.97 -7.41
N THR A 402 0.42 -6.73 -6.99
CA THR A 402 -0.22 -5.54 -7.54
C THR A 402 0.67 -4.74 -8.48
N LYS A 403 1.97 -5.07 -8.52
CA LYS A 403 2.91 -4.39 -9.41
C LYS A 403 2.51 -4.60 -10.87
N MET A 404 2.16 -3.52 -11.56
CA MET A 404 1.98 -3.53 -13.01
C MET A 404 3.35 -3.51 -13.69
N ILE A 405 3.51 -4.33 -14.72
CA ILE A 405 4.71 -4.32 -15.56
C ILE A 405 4.59 -3.13 -16.52
N PRO A 406 5.54 -2.17 -16.51
CA PRO A 406 5.55 -1.08 -17.47
C PRO A 406 5.56 -1.60 -18.90
N GLU A 407 4.93 -0.88 -19.81
CA GLU A 407 4.85 -1.27 -21.24
C GLU A 407 6.22 -1.58 -21.85
N LYS A 408 7.23 -0.78 -21.52
CA LYS A 408 8.63 -0.97 -21.97
C LYS A 408 9.31 -2.26 -21.47
N ASP A 409 8.84 -2.82 -20.34
CA ASP A 409 9.42 -4.01 -19.70
C ASP A 409 8.56 -5.27 -19.89
N ARG A 410 7.44 -5.16 -20.62
CA ARG A 410 6.52 -6.27 -20.89
C ARG A 410 7.20 -7.28 -21.81
N VAL A 411 7.33 -8.52 -21.37
CA VAL A 411 7.91 -9.60 -22.18
C VAL A 411 6.81 -10.24 -23.02
N PHE A 412 6.95 -10.17 -24.33
CA PHE A 412 6.05 -10.83 -25.26
C PHE A 412 6.53 -12.26 -25.60
N PRO A 413 5.60 -13.22 -25.86
CA PRO A 413 5.95 -14.61 -26.12
C PRO A 413 6.96 -14.81 -27.27
N TRP A 414 6.89 -13.97 -28.29
CA TRP A 414 7.81 -14.05 -29.44
C TRP A 414 9.24 -13.60 -29.14
N HIS A 415 9.47 -12.89 -28.02
CA HIS A 415 10.82 -12.54 -27.58
C HIS A 415 11.54 -13.69 -26.87
N GLU A 416 10.84 -14.71 -26.40
CA GLU A 416 11.45 -15.84 -25.70
C GLU A 416 11.98 -16.94 -26.66
N SER A 417 11.47 -17.01 -27.90
CA SER A 417 11.74 -18.10 -28.82
C SER A 417 13.11 -18.06 -29.51
N HIS A 418 13.73 -16.89 -29.70
CA HIS A 418 14.98 -16.78 -30.48
C HIS A 418 16.20 -16.15 -29.78
N ALA A 419 16.06 -15.44 -28.70
CA ALA A 419 17.20 -14.78 -28.02
C ALA A 419 17.41 -15.23 -26.56
N GLY A 420 16.69 -16.21 -26.10
CA GLY A 420 16.40 -16.39 -24.67
C GLY A 420 17.52 -17.01 -23.84
N ARG A 421 18.57 -17.60 -24.38
CA ARG A 421 19.52 -18.35 -23.54
C ARG A 421 20.85 -17.65 -23.26
N LYS A 422 21.33 -16.76 -24.10
CA LYS A 422 22.66 -16.14 -23.92
C LYS A 422 22.67 -14.73 -23.32
N ARG A 423 21.57 -13.93 -23.38
CA ARG A 423 21.58 -12.52 -22.95
C ARG A 423 20.95 -12.23 -21.57
N ARG A 424 20.27 -13.18 -20.96
CA ARG A 424 19.61 -12.99 -19.65
C ARG A 424 20.59 -12.81 -18.47
N GLY A 425 21.85 -13.24 -18.64
CA GLY A 425 22.86 -13.19 -17.58
C GLY A 425 23.57 -11.84 -17.41
N THR A 426 23.73 -11.05 -18.47
CA THR A 426 24.60 -9.86 -18.46
C THR A 426 23.86 -8.55 -18.22
N ARG A 427 22.63 -8.40 -18.72
CA ARG A 427 21.84 -7.16 -18.58
C ARG A 427 21.26 -6.96 -17.17
N SER A 428 20.87 -8.05 -16.52
CA SER A 428 20.33 -8.04 -15.14
C SER A 428 21.35 -7.64 -14.08
N ARG A 429 22.66 -7.75 -14.35
CA ARG A 429 23.69 -7.48 -13.36
C ARG A 429 24.14 -6.01 -13.35
N ARG A 430 24.10 -5.31 -14.48
CA ARG A 430 24.53 -3.89 -14.58
C ARG A 430 23.44 -2.90 -14.19
N GLU A 431 22.16 -3.17 -14.49
CA GLU A 431 21.02 -2.37 -13.97
C GLU A 431 20.79 -2.59 -12.46
N LYS A 432 21.34 -3.66 -11.88
CA LYS A 432 21.18 -3.97 -10.45
C LYS A 432 21.97 -3.06 -9.51
N ASP A 433 23.08 -2.49 -9.95
CA ASP A 433 24.03 -1.82 -9.03
C ASP A 433 23.92 -0.28 -9.00
N GLU A 434 23.30 0.35 -10.01
CA GLU A 434 23.15 1.82 -10.02
C GLU A 434 21.93 2.35 -9.23
N GLY A 435 21.07 1.45 -8.70
CA GLY A 435 19.69 1.85 -8.44
C GLY A 435 19.41 2.50 -7.09
N VAL A 436 19.95 2.05 -5.98
CA VAL A 436 19.42 2.42 -4.65
C VAL A 436 19.98 3.76 -4.16
N LEU A 437 21.28 3.95 -4.24
CA LEU A 437 21.91 5.18 -3.77
C LEU A 437 21.55 6.39 -4.65
N ASN A 438 21.53 6.23 -5.99
CA ASN A 438 21.10 7.28 -6.91
C ASN A 438 19.63 7.64 -6.71
N SER A 439 18.73 6.67 -6.51
CA SER A 439 17.32 6.93 -6.24
C SER A 439 17.11 7.67 -4.92
N ILE A 440 17.89 7.36 -3.88
CA ILE A 440 17.90 8.08 -2.60
C ILE A 440 18.37 9.52 -2.81
N GLN A 441 19.46 9.71 -3.55
CA GLN A 441 20.00 11.05 -3.81
C GLN A 441 19.02 11.91 -4.62
N VAL A 442 18.33 11.34 -5.61
CA VAL A 442 17.29 12.01 -6.38
C VAL A 442 16.11 12.40 -5.47
N ALA A 443 15.62 11.48 -4.61
CA ALA A 443 14.53 11.77 -3.70
C ALA A 443 14.88 12.90 -2.71
N VAL A 444 16.09 12.90 -2.15
CA VAL A 444 16.56 13.95 -1.23
C VAL A 444 16.75 15.27 -1.96
N SER A 445 17.24 15.27 -3.20
CA SER A 445 17.41 16.51 -3.98
C SER A 445 16.08 17.21 -4.29
N GLN A 446 14.99 16.46 -4.40
CA GLN A 446 13.64 17.03 -4.58
C GLN A 446 13.12 17.79 -3.34
N TRP A 447 13.70 17.58 -2.15
CA TRP A 447 13.34 18.31 -0.95
C TRP A 447 13.99 19.69 -0.85
N GLN A 448 15.10 19.93 -1.54
CA GLN A 448 15.82 21.19 -1.51
C GLN A 448 14.93 22.39 -1.92
N PRO A 449 14.19 22.36 -3.05
CA PRO A 449 13.30 23.46 -3.44
C PRO A 449 12.12 23.64 -2.47
N LEU A 450 11.65 22.56 -1.83
CA LEU A 450 10.58 22.63 -0.83
C LEU A 450 11.07 23.33 0.45
N LEU A 451 12.28 23.04 0.91
CA LEU A 451 12.89 23.68 2.09
C LEU A 451 13.30 25.15 1.83
N ALA A 452 13.48 25.53 0.57
CA ALA A 452 13.68 26.94 0.19
C ALA A 452 12.42 27.80 0.40
N ASN A 453 11.23 27.16 0.36
CA ASN A 453 9.98 27.85 0.65
C ASN A 453 9.83 28.04 2.18
N ASP A 454 9.87 29.30 2.65
CA ASP A 454 9.78 29.64 4.08
C ASP A 454 8.52 29.09 4.76
N LYS A 455 7.38 29.07 4.06
CA LYS A 455 6.12 28.54 4.62
C LYS A 455 6.21 27.06 4.86
N VAL A 456 6.76 26.32 3.91
CA VAL A 456 6.96 24.86 4.00
C VAL A 456 7.99 24.54 5.09
N ARG A 457 9.14 25.19 5.05
CA ARG A 457 10.22 25.00 6.04
C ARG A 457 9.72 25.20 7.46
N ASN A 458 8.99 26.30 7.72
CA ASN A 458 8.53 26.63 9.06
C ASN A 458 7.52 25.59 9.62
N VAL A 459 6.59 25.07 8.79
CA VAL A 459 5.65 24.04 9.25
C VAL A 459 6.32 22.69 9.43
N VAL A 460 7.30 22.35 8.58
CA VAL A 460 8.11 21.12 8.71
C VAL A 460 8.91 21.13 10.02
N MET A 461 9.57 22.25 10.35
CA MET A 461 10.28 22.42 11.62
C MET A 461 9.32 22.37 12.82
N MET A 462 8.18 23.05 12.74
CA MET A 462 7.17 23.02 13.81
C MET A 462 6.65 21.60 14.06
N ASN A 463 6.40 20.84 13.00
CA ASN A 463 6.00 19.43 13.10
C ASN A 463 7.11 18.57 13.74
N GLY A 464 8.37 18.82 13.42
CA GLY A 464 9.52 18.18 14.07
C GLY A 464 9.52 18.44 15.59
N PHE A 465 9.40 19.69 16.03
CA PHE A 465 9.33 20.03 17.46
C PHE A 465 8.12 19.43 18.18
N TYR A 466 6.96 19.38 17.51
CA TYR A 466 5.79 18.68 18.02
C TYR A 466 6.09 17.19 18.29
N TRP A 467 6.74 16.50 17.35
CA TRP A 467 7.09 15.09 17.53
C TRP A 467 8.20 14.87 18.55
N VAL A 468 9.14 15.82 18.72
CA VAL A 468 10.12 15.80 19.82
C VAL A 468 9.41 15.80 21.17
N ALA A 469 8.49 16.76 21.38
CA ALA A 469 7.74 16.86 22.61
C ALA A 469 6.83 15.65 22.85
N LEU A 470 6.13 15.18 21.79
CA LEU A 470 5.22 14.05 21.90
C LEU A 470 5.97 12.76 22.25
N SER A 471 7.07 12.45 21.57
CA SER A 471 7.81 11.22 21.81
C SER A 471 8.49 11.19 23.17
N GLY A 472 9.04 12.33 23.59
CA GLY A 472 9.64 12.47 24.92
C GLY A 472 8.61 12.37 26.03
N ALA A 473 7.60 13.21 26.01
CA ALA A 473 6.63 13.27 27.10
C ALA A 473 5.60 12.12 27.04
N GLN A 474 4.97 11.84 25.88
CA GLN A 474 3.89 10.86 25.81
C GLN A 474 4.35 9.41 25.67
N MET A 475 5.41 9.16 24.88
CA MET A 475 5.84 7.79 24.61
C MET A 475 6.91 7.28 25.57
N THR A 476 7.67 8.20 26.20
CA THR A 476 8.75 7.84 27.12
C THR A 476 8.37 8.11 28.57
N LEU A 477 8.03 9.35 28.92
CA LEU A 477 7.83 9.72 30.34
C LEU A 477 6.43 9.38 30.88
N LEU A 478 5.37 9.67 30.14
CA LEU A 478 4.00 9.45 30.64
C LEU A 478 3.76 7.99 31.08
N PRO A 479 4.18 6.96 30.34
CA PRO A 479 4.03 5.58 30.81
C PRO A 479 4.83 5.31 32.10
N LEU A 480 6.04 5.88 32.24
CA LEU A 480 6.85 5.75 33.46
C LEU A 480 6.20 6.42 34.66
N ILE A 481 5.70 7.67 34.49
CA ILE A 481 5.00 8.41 35.54
C ILE A 481 3.74 7.66 36.02
N LEU A 482 2.98 7.05 35.12
CA LEU A 482 1.77 6.30 35.45
C LEU A 482 2.09 5.01 36.24
N THR A 483 3.26 4.42 36.02
CA THR A 483 3.68 3.14 36.64
C THR A 483 4.62 3.30 37.81
N ASP A 484 4.99 4.55 38.14
CA ASP A 484 5.89 4.85 39.26
C ASP A 484 5.26 4.36 40.58
N ILE A 485 6.04 3.57 41.33
CA ILE A 485 5.62 2.93 42.59
C ILE A 485 5.39 3.97 43.68
N ASP A 486 6.20 5.02 43.70
CA ASP A 486 6.09 6.12 44.65
C ASP A 486 5.00 7.14 44.27
N GLY A 487 4.43 7.00 43.06
CA GLY A 487 3.39 7.86 42.51
C GLY A 487 2.04 7.18 42.38
N LEU A 488 1.56 7.05 41.13
CA LEU A 488 0.24 6.52 40.82
C LEU A 488 0.16 4.96 40.85
N ALA A 489 1.28 4.27 40.75
CA ALA A 489 1.44 2.80 40.81
C ALA A 489 0.36 2.01 40.02
N MET A 490 0.03 2.48 38.81
CA MET A 490 -1.05 1.91 38.01
C MET A 490 -0.69 0.54 37.46
N SER A 491 -1.68 -0.34 37.31
CA SER A 491 -1.53 -1.62 36.63
C SER A 491 -1.43 -1.44 35.10
N PRO A 492 -0.87 -2.42 34.35
CA PRO A 492 -0.88 -2.39 32.89
C PRO A 492 -2.26 -2.15 32.25
N THR A 493 -3.31 -2.73 32.84
CA THR A 493 -4.70 -2.50 32.40
C THR A 493 -5.10 -1.03 32.54
N ASN A 494 -4.86 -0.40 33.71
CA ASN A 494 -5.24 1.00 33.95
C ASN A 494 -4.48 1.95 33.02
N VAL A 495 -3.19 1.75 32.82
CA VAL A 495 -2.39 2.51 31.84
C VAL A 495 -2.96 2.33 30.43
N GLY A 496 -3.30 1.10 30.06
CA GLY A 496 -3.92 0.78 28.76
C GLY A 496 -5.27 1.49 28.57
N GLU A 497 -6.10 1.55 29.59
CA GLU A 497 -7.40 2.26 29.56
C GLU A 497 -7.25 3.77 29.38
N ILE A 498 -6.27 4.37 30.03
CA ILE A 498 -5.94 5.80 29.88
C ILE A 498 -5.55 6.11 28.44
N TYR A 499 -4.60 5.35 27.88
CA TYR A 499 -4.18 5.54 26.48
C TYR A 499 -5.30 5.25 25.48
N MET A 500 -6.17 4.27 25.75
CA MET A 500 -7.37 4.04 24.96
C MET A 500 -8.31 5.24 25.02
N GLY A 501 -8.55 5.79 26.21
CA GLY A 501 -9.36 7.01 26.40
C GLY A 501 -8.82 8.18 25.59
N MET A 502 -7.52 8.46 25.66
CA MET A 502 -6.86 9.49 24.84
C MET A 502 -7.04 9.25 23.34
N SER A 503 -6.88 7.99 22.90
CA SER A 503 -7.05 7.61 21.50
C SER A 503 -8.50 7.73 21.01
N LEU A 504 -9.48 7.42 21.87
CA LEU A 504 -10.90 7.62 21.55
C LEU A 504 -11.23 9.09 21.36
N VAL A 505 -10.70 9.97 22.24
CA VAL A 505 -10.82 11.43 22.07
C VAL A 505 -10.25 11.87 20.72
N GLN A 506 -9.12 11.31 20.28
CA GLN A 506 -8.54 11.61 18.97
C GLN A 506 -9.42 11.09 17.82
N VAL A 507 -9.89 9.86 17.87
CA VAL A 507 -10.69 9.23 16.81
C VAL A 507 -12.00 10.01 16.59
N PHE A 508 -12.74 10.30 17.66
CA PHE A 508 -14.02 11.02 17.57
C PHE A 508 -13.83 12.54 17.43
N GLY A 509 -12.74 13.06 17.95
CA GLY A 509 -12.38 14.47 17.86
C GLY A 509 -11.88 14.90 16.47
N ASN A 510 -11.20 14.02 15.73
CA ASN A 510 -10.60 14.36 14.43
C ASN A 510 -11.60 15.01 13.44
N PRO A 511 -12.80 14.46 13.16
CA PRO A 511 -13.74 15.06 12.22
C PRO A 511 -14.27 16.42 12.70
N THR A 512 -14.43 16.58 14.02
CA THR A 512 -14.94 17.81 14.64
C THR A 512 -13.87 18.91 14.61
N MET A 513 -12.63 18.56 14.98
CA MET A 513 -11.50 19.48 14.97
C MET A 513 -11.09 19.87 13.55
N ALA A 514 -11.19 18.98 12.57
CA ALA A 514 -10.97 19.33 11.16
C ALA A 514 -11.94 20.43 10.71
N LYS A 515 -13.24 20.30 10.98
CA LYS A 515 -14.24 21.35 10.68
C LYS A 515 -13.96 22.66 11.44
N TYR A 516 -13.49 22.58 12.66
CA TYR A 516 -13.12 23.76 13.45
C TYR A 516 -11.90 24.47 12.86
N ILE A 517 -10.85 23.71 12.49
CA ILE A 517 -9.64 24.21 11.84
C ILE A 517 -9.96 24.88 10.50
N ASP A 518 -10.89 24.34 9.72
CA ASP A 518 -11.33 24.95 8.46
C ASP A 518 -12.00 26.32 8.68
N LYS A 519 -12.69 26.51 9.83
CA LYS A 519 -13.33 27.80 10.17
C LYS A 519 -12.34 28.84 10.70
N ILE A 520 -11.44 28.45 11.61
CA ILE A 520 -10.50 29.41 12.25
C ILE A 520 -9.23 29.62 11.43
N GLY A 521 -8.95 28.75 10.49
CA GLY A 521 -7.73 28.71 9.69
C GLY A 521 -6.68 27.74 10.23
N LYS A 522 -5.83 27.26 9.35
CA LYS A 522 -4.87 26.18 9.64
C LYS A 522 -3.74 26.63 10.56
N VAL A 523 -3.26 27.88 10.43
CA VAL A 523 -2.21 28.44 11.31
C VAL A 523 -2.70 28.62 12.75
N PRO A 524 -3.85 29.27 13.02
CA PRO A 524 -4.42 29.28 14.36
C PRO A 524 -4.66 27.88 14.92
N GLY A 525 -5.11 26.92 14.09
CA GLY A 525 -5.28 25.53 14.49
C GLY A 525 -3.99 24.88 15.01
N ILE A 526 -2.87 25.04 14.30
CA ILE A 526 -1.55 24.55 14.73
C ILE A 526 -1.15 25.21 16.05
N VAL A 527 -1.25 26.53 16.15
CA VAL A 527 -0.85 27.29 17.34
C VAL A 527 -1.68 26.92 18.58
N THR A 528 -3.01 26.84 18.44
CA THR A 528 -3.91 26.41 19.50
C THR A 528 -3.63 24.98 19.95
N GLY A 529 -3.43 24.05 19.01
CA GLY A 529 -3.11 22.65 19.31
C GLY A 529 -1.81 22.52 20.09
N CYS A 530 -0.75 23.23 19.67
CA CYS A 530 0.54 23.23 20.37
C CYS A 530 0.44 23.88 21.78
N PHE A 531 -0.36 24.94 21.90
CA PHE A 531 -0.58 25.60 23.20
C PHE A 531 -1.32 24.66 24.18
N LEU A 532 -2.40 24.01 23.75
CA LEU A 532 -3.14 23.05 24.58
C LEU A 532 -2.23 21.90 25.01
N LEU A 533 -1.41 21.39 24.10
CA LEU A 533 -0.47 20.32 24.38
C LEU A 533 0.62 20.76 25.38
N SER A 534 1.21 21.96 25.21
CA SER A 534 2.20 22.50 26.14
C SER A 534 1.60 22.75 27.52
N ALA A 535 0.38 23.30 27.57
CA ALA A 535 -0.31 23.58 28.83
C ALA A 535 -0.60 22.28 29.60
N SER A 536 -1.09 21.22 28.92
CA SER A 536 -1.32 19.93 29.57
C SER A 536 -0.02 19.25 30.03
N MET A 537 1.07 19.39 29.27
CA MET A 537 2.40 18.93 29.74
C MET A 537 2.90 19.67 30.97
N PHE A 538 2.69 21.00 31.06
CA PHE A 538 3.06 21.75 32.24
C PHE A 538 2.26 21.39 33.49
N THR A 539 1.00 20.98 33.34
CA THR A 539 0.14 20.58 34.46
C THR A 539 0.34 19.13 34.89
N LEU A 540 0.89 18.26 34.02
CA LEU A 540 1.03 16.83 34.28
C LEU A 540 1.78 16.47 35.57
N PRO A 541 2.94 17.07 35.93
CA PRO A 541 3.66 16.74 37.16
C PRO A 541 2.92 17.11 38.47
N PHE A 542 1.91 17.95 38.38
CA PHE A 542 1.10 18.36 39.55
C PHE A 542 -0.12 17.44 39.75
N CYS A 543 -0.36 16.49 38.87
CA CYS A 543 -1.48 15.57 38.98
C CYS A 543 -1.10 14.36 39.83
N THR A 544 -1.56 14.34 41.08
CA THR A 544 -1.34 13.22 42.04
C THR A 544 -2.47 12.23 42.08
N GLU A 545 -3.63 12.57 41.49
CA GLU A 545 -4.83 11.75 41.48
C GLU A 545 -5.42 11.61 40.08
N ILE A 546 -6.12 10.50 39.85
CA ILE A 546 -6.80 10.22 38.55
C ILE A 546 -7.79 11.31 38.16
N GLU A 547 -8.46 11.93 39.14
CA GLU A 547 -9.45 12.98 38.89
C GLU A 547 -8.82 14.25 38.29
N GLN A 548 -7.57 14.54 38.60
CA GLN A 548 -6.81 15.65 38.03
C GLN A 548 -6.12 15.26 36.71
N LEU A 549 -5.69 14.00 36.60
CA LEU A 549 -5.01 13.46 35.44
C LEU A 549 -5.95 13.36 34.22
N ALA A 550 -7.19 12.88 34.40
CA ALA A 550 -8.13 12.66 33.32
C ALA A 550 -8.44 13.93 32.48
N PRO A 551 -8.79 15.10 33.05
CA PRO A 551 -8.99 16.32 32.29
C PRO A 551 -7.69 16.81 31.61
N THR A 552 -6.53 16.68 32.30
CA THR A 552 -5.22 17.05 31.74
C THR A 552 -4.91 16.23 30.47
N LEU A 553 -5.09 14.92 30.52
CA LEU A 553 -4.89 14.05 29.36
C LEU A 553 -5.97 14.24 28.29
N GLY A 554 -7.19 14.62 28.68
CA GLY A 554 -8.24 15.02 27.75
C GLY A 554 -7.85 16.26 26.93
N ILE A 555 -7.30 17.30 27.58
CA ILE A 555 -6.78 18.51 26.91
C ILE A 555 -5.60 18.14 26.01
N TRP A 556 -4.69 17.26 26.49
CA TRP A 556 -3.60 16.72 25.68
C TRP A 556 -4.10 16.06 24.40
N ALA A 557 -5.07 15.14 24.53
CA ALA A 557 -5.65 14.43 23.39
C ALA A 557 -6.30 15.38 22.38
N LEU A 558 -7.01 16.43 22.85
CA LEU A 558 -7.57 17.47 21.97
C LEU A 558 -6.49 18.25 21.22
N GLY A 559 -5.42 18.67 21.90
CA GLY A 559 -4.27 19.32 21.26
C GLY A 559 -3.62 18.43 20.19
N SER A 560 -3.39 17.15 20.51
CA SER A 560 -2.85 16.16 19.58
C SER A 560 -3.77 15.94 18.36
N THR A 561 -5.09 15.96 18.56
CA THR A 561 -6.09 15.85 17.49
C THR A 561 -5.95 16.99 16.48
N MET A 562 -5.78 18.23 16.94
CA MET A 562 -5.58 19.39 16.06
C MET A 562 -4.27 19.27 15.25
N LEU A 563 -3.21 18.79 15.89
CA LEU A 563 -1.88 18.67 15.28
C LEU A 563 -1.75 17.46 14.34
N SER A 564 -2.65 16.48 14.41
CA SER A 564 -2.66 15.34 13.48
C SER A 564 -3.05 15.75 12.06
N THR A 565 -3.90 16.77 11.90
CA THR A 565 -4.49 17.16 10.60
C THR A 565 -4.00 18.51 10.09
N ALA A 566 -3.88 19.53 10.97
CA ALA A 566 -3.59 20.89 10.58
C ALA A 566 -2.25 21.10 9.84
N PRO A 567 -1.11 20.50 10.25
CA PRO A 567 0.16 20.65 9.53
C PRO A 567 0.12 20.06 8.11
N THR A 568 -0.51 18.89 7.95
CA THR A 568 -0.66 18.23 6.65
C THR A 568 -1.55 19.04 5.70
N ALA A 569 -2.65 19.56 6.21
CA ALA A 569 -3.53 20.44 5.45
C ALA A 569 -2.84 21.76 5.07
N TYR A 570 -2.09 22.37 6.02
CA TYR A 570 -1.36 23.61 5.75
C TYR A 570 -0.28 23.44 4.67
N ILE A 571 0.51 22.36 4.72
CA ILE A 571 1.57 22.14 3.73
C ILE A 571 0.97 21.87 2.35
N SER A 572 -0.13 21.11 2.27
CA SER A 572 -0.82 20.80 1.03
C SER A 572 -1.35 22.04 0.30
N ASP A 573 -1.75 23.10 1.03
CA ASP A 573 -2.24 24.36 0.45
C ASP A 573 -1.11 25.32 0.01
N ASN A 574 0.12 25.10 0.46
CA ASN A 574 1.24 26.00 0.19
C ASN A 574 2.26 25.42 -0.80
N VAL A 575 1.95 24.28 -1.44
CA VAL A 575 2.76 23.64 -2.47
C VAL A 575 1.91 23.34 -3.70
N ARG A 576 2.55 23.24 -4.86
CA ARG A 576 1.88 22.83 -6.11
C ARG A 576 1.46 21.37 -6.04
N ASP A 577 0.45 20.99 -6.84
CA ASP A 577 -0.10 19.64 -6.85
C ASP A 577 0.94 18.57 -7.17
N ASP A 578 1.87 18.85 -8.09
CA ASP A 578 3.00 17.97 -8.46
C ASP A 578 3.99 17.73 -7.31
N GLN A 579 4.12 18.66 -6.37
CA GLN A 579 5.04 18.61 -5.23
C GLN A 579 4.38 18.16 -3.93
N ARG A 580 3.04 18.03 -3.89
CA ARG A 580 2.27 17.75 -2.66
C ARG A 580 2.70 16.44 -1.98
N ALA A 581 2.90 15.38 -2.75
CA ALA A 581 3.34 14.09 -2.22
C ALA A 581 4.72 14.18 -1.55
N GLN A 582 5.66 14.88 -2.18
CA GLN A 582 7.02 15.09 -1.66
C GLN A 582 7.01 15.96 -0.39
N ALA A 583 6.18 16.98 -0.35
CA ALA A 583 6.05 17.86 0.81
C ALA A 583 5.45 17.11 2.03
N ILE A 584 4.46 16.23 1.82
CA ILE A 584 3.92 15.37 2.87
C ILE A 584 4.97 14.35 3.35
N ALA A 585 5.76 13.78 2.43
CA ALA A 585 6.86 12.87 2.78
C ALA A 585 7.90 13.59 3.65
N LEU A 586 8.29 14.82 3.29
CA LEU A 586 9.20 15.65 4.07
C LEU A 586 8.65 15.96 5.47
N LEU A 587 7.35 16.29 5.57
CA LEU A 587 6.68 16.52 6.85
C LEU A 587 6.71 15.28 7.76
N ARG A 588 6.47 14.10 7.21
CA ARG A 588 6.54 12.83 7.94
C ARG A 588 7.96 12.50 8.38
N THR A 589 8.95 12.71 7.51
CA THR A 589 10.37 12.52 7.85
C THR A 589 10.81 13.42 9.00
N ALA A 590 10.39 14.69 9.01
CA ALA A 590 10.62 15.58 10.14
C ALA A 590 9.98 15.06 11.43
N GLY A 591 8.83 14.44 11.36
CA GLY A 591 8.20 13.73 12.48
C GLY A 591 9.03 12.53 12.96
N ASP A 592 9.53 11.69 12.08
CA ASP A 592 10.38 10.54 12.42
C ASP A 592 11.72 11.00 13.09
N VAL A 593 12.32 12.10 12.60
CA VAL A 593 13.48 12.74 13.24
C VAL A 593 13.11 13.28 14.63
N GLY A 594 11.96 13.94 14.74
CA GLY A 594 11.45 14.43 16.04
C GLY A 594 11.25 13.30 17.05
N LEU A 595 10.69 12.18 16.60
CA LEU A 595 10.48 10.99 17.43
C LEU A 595 11.81 10.39 17.90
N LEU A 596 12.80 10.31 17.02
CA LEU A 596 14.15 9.83 17.35
C LEU A 596 14.82 10.70 18.42
N VAL A 597 14.85 12.01 18.20
CA VAL A 597 15.53 12.95 19.08
C VAL A 597 14.79 13.13 20.42
N GLY A 598 13.46 13.20 20.36
CA GLY A 598 12.62 13.49 21.53
C GLY A 598 12.70 12.40 22.60
N ALA A 599 12.56 11.14 22.25
CA ALA A 599 12.58 10.05 23.22
C ALA A 599 13.93 9.94 23.93
N SER A 600 15.05 9.98 23.17
CA SER A 600 16.39 9.88 23.77
C SER A 600 16.78 11.12 24.58
N SER A 601 16.51 12.33 24.08
CA SER A 601 16.88 13.58 24.80
C SER A 601 16.07 13.77 26.09
N THR A 602 14.75 13.48 26.01
CA THR A 602 13.89 13.65 27.20
C THR A 602 14.19 12.60 28.26
N GLY A 603 14.47 11.34 27.87
CA GLY A 603 14.92 10.30 28.77
C GLY A 603 16.25 10.69 29.47
N ALA A 604 17.23 11.19 28.70
CA ALA A 604 18.50 11.65 29.26
C ALA A 604 18.32 12.81 30.25
N VAL A 605 17.41 13.77 29.97
CA VAL A 605 17.09 14.85 30.91
C VAL A 605 16.45 14.31 32.19
N ALA A 606 15.59 13.27 32.08
CA ALA A 606 15.00 12.64 33.25
C ALA A 606 16.03 11.95 34.15
N ASP A 607 17.05 11.30 33.56
CA ASP A 607 18.17 10.71 34.32
C ASP A 607 19.09 11.75 34.95
N MET A 608 19.32 12.88 34.28
CA MET A 608 20.22 13.92 34.78
C MET A 608 19.59 14.76 35.90
N PHE A 609 18.28 14.95 35.90
CA PHE A 609 17.57 15.80 36.84
C PHE A 609 16.43 15.03 37.52
N ASN A 610 15.26 14.96 36.92
CA ASN A 610 14.11 14.15 37.31
C ASN A 610 13.05 14.14 36.18
N MET A 611 11.99 13.33 36.34
CA MET A 611 10.92 13.22 35.36
C MET A 611 10.15 14.53 35.17
N ASP A 612 9.91 15.28 36.24
CA ASP A 612 9.15 16.53 36.19
C ASP A 612 9.89 17.60 35.36
N VAL A 613 11.19 17.74 35.58
CA VAL A 613 12.04 18.66 34.80
C VAL A 613 12.07 18.25 33.33
N ALA A 614 12.11 16.97 33.06
CA ALA A 614 12.12 16.45 31.70
C ALA A 614 10.79 16.73 30.96
N VAL A 615 9.63 16.55 31.64
CA VAL A 615 8.32 16.93 31.09
C VAL A 615 8.22 18.42 30.85
N HIS A 616 8.62 19.24 31.84
CA HIS A 616 8.62 20.72 31.72
C HIS A 616 9.58 21.20 30.61
N SER A 617 10.72 20.54 30.42
CA SER A 617 11.65 20.88 29.34
C SER A 617 11.03 20.63 27.97
N SER A 618 10.33 19.52 27.79
CA SER A 618 9.59 19.17 26.57
C SER A 618 8.46 20.16 26.29
N ALA A 619 7.69 20.53 27.34
CA ALA A 619 6.63 21.52 27.25
C ALA A 619 7.19 22.92 26.88
N SER A 620 8.29 23.33 27.50
CA SER A 620 8.96 24.58 27.22
C SER A 620 9.50 24.66 25.80
N LEU A 621 10.11 23.58 25.31
CA LEU A 621 10.60 23.48 23.94
C LEU A 621 9.45 23.65 22.93
N LEU A 622 8.32 22.97 23.16
CA LEU A 622 7.14 23.07 22.29
C LEU A 622 6.54 24.49 22.34
N LEU A 623 6.48 25.11 23.52
CA LEU A 623 5.97 26.46 23.66
C LEU A 623 6.87 27.48 22.95
N LEU A 624 8.20 27.37 23.10
CA LEU A 624 9.16 28.20 22.37
C LEU A 624 9.06 28.02 20.84
N ALA A 625 8.93 26.80 20.38
CA ALA A 625 8.71 26.53 18.95
C ALA A 625 7.38 27.12 18.45
N THR A 626 6.33 27.07 19.29
CA THR A 626 5.02 27.66 18.97
C THR A 626 5.08 29.17 18.88
N THR A 627 5.75 29.83 19.81
CA THR A 627 5.94 31.30 19.81
C THR A 627 6.78 31.73 18.61
N TRP A 628 7.86 30.99 18.29
CA TRP A 628 8.67 31.24 17.12
C TRP A 628 7.85 31.10 15.80
N PHE A 629 7.07 30.05 15.69
CA PHE A 629 6.21 29.81 14.52
C PHE A 629 5.16 30.92 14.38
N SER A 630 4.51 31.29 15.46
CA SER A 630 3.51 32.37 15.50
C SER A 630 4.10 33.71 15.08
N ALA A 631 5.28 34.07 15.63
CA ALA A 631 5.98 35.31 15.31
C ALA A 631 6.36 35.39 13.82
N ARG A 632 6.87 34.28 13.25
CA ARG A 632 7.17 34.19 11.80
C ARG A 632 5.94 34.40 10.93
N ARG A 633 4.81 33.77 11.29
CA ARG A 633 3.55 33.94 10.54
C ARG A 633 2.98 35.34 10.65
N TYR A 634 3.12 35.97 11.80
CA TYR A 634 2.70 37.36 12.01
C TYR A 634 3.53 38.35 11.17
N LEU A 635 4.84 38.15 11.08
CA LEU A 635 5.73 38.96 10.26
C LEU A 635 5.40 38.83 8.78
N ASP A 636 5.15 37.60 8.29
CA ASP A 636 4.76 37.36 6.92
C ASP A 636 3.42 38.03 6.57
N TRP A 637 2.46 37.99 7.50
CA TRP A 637 1.18 38.67 7.32
C TRP A 637 1.33 40.19 7.27
N GLN A 638 2.19 40.79 8.11
CA GLN A 638 2.49 42.21 8.07
C GLN A 638 3.16 42.63 6.77
N GLN A 639 4.09 41.83 6.25
CA GLN A 639 4.76 42.10 5.00
C GLN A 639 3.75 42.03 3.81
N SER A 640 2.85 41.09 3.80
CA SER A 640 1.83 40.99 2.76
C SER A 640 0.86 42.17 2.77
N LYS A 641 0.52 42.72 3.95
CA LYS A 641 -0.30 43.92 4.06
C LYS A 641 0.41 45.24 3.63
N ARG A 642 1.74 45.25 3.69
CA ARG A 642 2.51 46.43 3.24
C ARG A 642 2.70 46.45 1.72
N LEU A 643 2.55 45.29 1.08
CA LEU A 643 2.67 45.12 -0.37
C LEU A 643 1.31 45.25 -1.11
N GLN A 644 0.20 45.19 -0.39
CA GLN A 644 -1.15 45.58 -0.85
C GLN A 644 -1.42 47.07 -0.62
#